data_349f785f084e8d2e68d1b3f83951b72c
#
_entry.id   349f785f084e8d2e68d1b3f83951b72c
#
_cell.length_a   1.000
_cell.length_b   1.000
_cell.length_c   1.000
_cell.angle_alpha   90.00
_cell.angle_beta   90.00
_cell.angle_gamma   90.00
#
_symmetry.space_group_name_H-M   'P 1'
#
loop_
_entity.id
_entity.type
_entity.pdbx_description
1 polymer ?
#
loop_
_entity_poly.entity_id
_entity_poly.type
_entity_poly.pdbx_seq_one_letter_code
_entity_poly.pdbx_strand_id
1 'polypeptide(L)'
;MTSEQNRPADGPSERSAVVDLAAVEHNVGRLLELARGRTLIAVVKADAYGHGAPRVARAALAAGAHMLGTAHVAEALALRAEGITAPVLAWLHTAATDFRAAVRQDVRLGLSGGELDLVLGAAREAGRPAVVHLKFDSGLGRNGATPAQWPELLERVRQAEGQGLLTVEGIFTHLAVADEPSRPETAEQLAAFQDAVRAARDAGLNPTTVHAANTPGLLSAADRPDPDAMLLDAVRVGLGLYGLSPFADRSPQEFGLVPAMTLRTRVANVKDVPAGAGVSYGLTYRTEGPTRLALIPLGYADGVPRVATGAPVRIGDRVYPVVGRIAMDQCVVDLSLGRPVGAGSQEQSVRIGDEAVLFGAGEDPSVVEWADAAGTINYEIVTRISPRVPREYVGVEPGSTHGQNRNAQRSGHPGADTGEEPAADSLKAPGADRDRGPGTGPGGVVPGQDAQDGSGESDAAGENWSLTRELGTAEETRELARALAPHLRAGDLVLLNGELGAGKTTFTQGLGEGLGVREGIISPTFVLARRHPNLADGPRPGGPDLVHVDAYRLTTAEDIESIDLEDTLDSCVTVVEWGTGKVEHLSASRLMVDIDRARGAEAAPEQQGTDLAGVLADLGAQWQDEDTADETRRVTLRGIGPRWAQCPRV
;
A
#
# COMPACT_ATOMS: atom_id res chain seq x y z
N MET A 1 18.37 11.07 14.94
CA MET A 1 18.97 12.04 13.99
C MET A 1 17.81 12.56 13.16
N THR A 2 17.45 13.80 13.40
CA THR A 2 16.23 14.45 12.94
C THR A 2 16.25 14.70 11.44
N SER A 3 15.12 14.44 10.80
CA SER A 3 14.84 14.51 9.35
C SER A 3 14.84 15.93 8.74
N GLU A 4 15.48 16.90 9.35
CA GLU A 4 15.52 18.29 8.88
C GLU A 4 16.67 18.63 7.90
N GLN A 5 17.52 17.67 7.55
CA GLN A 5 18.71 17.94 6.72
C GLN A 5 18.58 17.72 5.22
N ASN A 6 17.37 17.51 4.70
CA ASN A 6 17.19 17.38 3.24
C ASN A 6 16.16 18.37 2.70
N ARG A 7 16.37 19.68 2.96
CA ARG A 7 15.69 20.73 2.19
C ARG A 7 16.56 21.02 0.97
N PRO A 8 16.11 20.68 -0.27
CA PRO A 8 16.78 21.19 -1.46
C PRO A 8 16.66 22.71 -1.46
N ALA A 9 17.69 23.37 -1.98
CA ALA A 9 17.75 24.80 -2.20
C ALA A 9 16.49 25.32 -2.92
N ASP A 10 16.11 26.57 -2.66
CA ASP A 10 14.94 27.36 -3.07
C ASP A 10 14.52 27.28 -4.57
N GLY A 11 14.27 26.10 -5.10
CA GLY A 11 13.69 25.87 -6.42
C GLY A 11 12.42 25.04 -6.32
N PRO A 12 11.48 25.12 -7.30
CA PRO A 12 10.30 24.27 -7.32
C PRO A 12 10.73 22.80 -7.41
N SER A 13 10.09 21.94 -6.61
CA SER A 13 10.33 20.49 -6.65
C SER A 13 10.13 19.96 -8.07
N GLU A 14 11.00 19.03 -8.51
CA GLU A 14 10.84 18.34 -9.80
C GLU A 14 9.51 17.59 -9.86
N ARG A 15 9.06 17.06 -8.72
CA ARG A 15 7.81 16.32 -8.51
C ARG A 15 7.33 16.53 -7.09
N SER A 16 6.03 16.62 -6.90
CA SER A 16 5.43 16.74 -5.57
C SER A 16 4.00 16.20 -5.51
N ALA A 17 3.63 15.70 -4.34
CA ALA A 17 2.25 15.51 -3.95
C ALA A 17 1.86 16.71 -3.07
N VAL A 18 1.17 17.66 -3.67
CA VAL A 18 0.67 18.84 -2.94
C VAL A 18 -0.56 18.43 -2.16
N VAL A 19 -0.53 18.62 -0.84
CA VAL A 19 -1.64 18.31 0.06
C VAL A 19 -2.23 19.62 0.59
N ASP A 20 -3.46 19.90 0.21
CA ASP A 20 -4.20 21.07 0.68
C ASP A 20 -4.89 20.75 2.02
N LEU A 21 -4.30 21.27 3.09
CA LEU A 21 -4.85 21.11 4.45
C LEU A 21 -6.16 21.90 4.65
N ALA A 22 -6.38 23.00 3.91
CA ALA A 22 -7.66 23.71 3.95
C ALA A 22 -8.78 22.88 3.34
N ALA A 23 -8.50 22.10 2.28
CA ALA A 23 -9.44 21.13 1.74
C ALA A 23 -9.76 20.03 2.77
N VAL A 24 -8.76 19.53 3.52
CA VAL A 24 -9.00 18.57 4.62
C VAL A 24 -9.90 19.18 5.70
N GLU A 25 -9.63 20.41 6.15
CA GLU A 25 -10.47 21.12 7.13
C GLU A 25 -11.89 21.32 6.63
N HIS A 26 -12.05 21.75 5.37
CA HIS A 26 -13.35 21.88 4.71
C HIS A 26 -14.12 20.57 4.70
N ASN A 27 -13.46 19.49 4.30
CA ASN A 27 -14.06 18.16 4.23
C ASN A 27 -14.50 17.68 5.63
N VAL A 28 -13.67 17.87 6.66
CA VAL A 28 -14.05 17.55 8.06
C VAL A 28 -15.29 18.33 8.47
N GLY A 29 -15.37 19.64 8.20
CA GLY A 29 -16.54 20.46 8.47
C GLY A 29 -17.80 19.91 7.79
N ARG A 30 -17.67 19.56 6.51
CA ARG A 30 -18.77 18.97 5.75
C ARG A 30 -19.22 17.61 6.28
N LEU A 31 -18.26 16.75 6.66
CA LEU A 31 -18.55 15.43 7.23
C LEU A 31 -19.20 15.52 8.61
N LEU A 32 -18.85 16.53 9.43
CA LEU A 32 -19.51 16.81 10.71
C LEU A 32 -20.96 17.24 10.52
N GLU A 33 -21.27 18.06 9.51
CA GLU A 33 -22.64 18.40 9.14
C GLU A 33 -23.46 17.14 8.80
N LEU A 34 -22.89 16.26 7.93
CA LEU A 34 -23.52 15.01 7.54
C LEU A 34 -23.68 14.03 8.71
N ALA A 35 -22.74 14.05 9.66
CA ALA A 35 -22.81 13.24 10.88
C ALA A 35 -23.85 13.72 11.91
N ARG A 36 -24.51 14.86 11.70
CA ARG A 36 -25.62 15.36 12.51
C ARG A 36 -25.29 15.40 14.02
N GLY A 37 -24.11 15.92 14.38
CA GLY A 37 -23.67 16.05 15.77
C GLY A 37 -23.12 14.76 16.41
N ARG A 38 -22.89 13.69 15.63
CA ARG A 38 -22.19 12.49 16.10
C ARG A 38 -20.69 12.71 16.18
N THR A 39 -20.02 11.95 17.03
CA THR A 39 -18.56 11.94 17.12
C THR A 39 -17.94 11.55 15.79
N LEU A 40 -17.02 12.35 15.29
CA LEU A 40 -16.27 12.05 14.07
C LEU A 40 -14.89 11.49 14.45
N ILE A 41 -14.62 10.26 14.03
CA ILE A 41 -13.31 9.59 14.11
C ILE A 41 -12.63 9.75 12.76
N ALA A 42 -11.61 10.61 12.71
CA ALA A 42 -10.81 10.85 11.51
C ALA A 42 -9.79 9.75 11.30
N VAL A 43 -9.93 8.97 10.23
CA VAL A 43 -9.10 7.79 9.95
C VAL A 43 -7.86 8.19 9.16
N VAL A 44 -6.70 8.17 9.84
CA VAL A 44 -5.39 8.62 9.32
C VAL A 44 -4.37 7.49 9.18
N LYS A 45 -4.83 6.23 9.10
CA LYS A 45 -3.98 5.05 8.85
C LYS A 45 -3.26 5.16 7.50
N ALA A 46 -2.22 4.34 7.28
CA ALA A 46 -1.42 4.30 6.05
C ALA A 46 -0.93 5.70 5.66
N ASP A 47 -0.31 6.39 6.63
CA ASP A 47 0.16 7.77 6.50
C ASP A 47 -0.93 8.74 5.99
N ALA A 48 -2.13 8.64 6.58
CA ALA A 48 -3.32 9.39 6.14
C ALA A 48 -3.63 9.15 4.65
N TYR A 49 -3.67 7.88 4.24
CA TYR A 49 -3.86 7.48 2.84
C TYR A 49 -2.81 8.15 1.92
N GLY A 50 -1.56 8.22 2.38
CA GLY A 50 -0.46 8.82 1.64
C GLY A 50 -0.37 10.35 1.71
N HIS A 51 -1.24 11.03 2.46
CA HIS A 51 -1.27 12.50 2.58
C HIS A 51 -0.38 13.07 3.69
N GLY A 52 0.24 12.21 4.55
CA GLY A 52 1.06 12.65 5.67
C GLY A 52 0.28 12.75 6.97
N ALA A 53 0.28 11.66 7.77
CA ALA A 53 -0.59 11.51 8.94
C ALA A 53 -0.47 12.62 9.99
N PRO A 54 0.71 13.11 10.40
CA PRO A 54 0.80 14.14 11.44
C PRO A 54 0.16 15.47 11.03
N ARG A 55 0.32 15.88 9.76
CA ARG A 55 -0.23 17.15 9.25
C ARG A 55 -1.76 17.07 9.11
N VAL A 56 -2.24 15.98 8.46
CA VAL A 56 -3.68 15.74 8.29
C VAL A 56 -4.36 15.58 9.64
N ALA A 57 -3.76 14.86 10.60
CA ALA A 57 -4.34 14.68 11.93
C ALA A 57 -4.53 16.02 12.65
N ARG A 58 -3.54 16.93 12.59
CA ARG A 58 -3.65 18.28 13.19
C ARG A 58 -4.76 19.10 12.50
N ALA A 59 -4.82 19.09 11.17
CA ALA A 59 -5.86 19.79 10.42
C ALA A 59 -7.26 19.24 10.75
N ALA A 60 -7.42 17.91 10.76
CA ALA A 60 -8.69 17.28 11.09
C ALA A 60 -9.16 17.60 12.52
N LEU A 61 -8.26 17.59 13.50
CA LEU A 61 -8.56 17.94 14.89
C LEU A 61 -8.91 19.43 15.02
N ALA A 62 -8.19 20.31 14.34
CA ALA A 62 -8.47 21.75 14.31
C ALA A 62 -9.84 22.04 13.71
N ALA A 63 -10.27 21.28 12.72
CA ALA A 63 -11.59 21.38 12.09
C ALA A 63 -12.73 20.73 12.91
N GLY A 64 -12.43 20.09 14.05
CA GLY A 64 -13.42 19.54 14.96
C GLY A 64 -13.57 18.02 14.96
N ALA A 65 -12.67 17.26 14.35
CA ALA A 65 -12.63 15.82 14.57
C ALA A 65 -12.36 15.51 16.04
N HIS A 66 -13.09 14.54 16.61
CA HIS A 66 -13.06 14.24 18.04
C HIS A 66 -11.99 13.20 18.41
N MET A 67 -11.72 12.29 17.51
CA MET A 67 -10.81 11.15 17.70
C MET A 67 -10.12 10.83 16.37
N LEU A 68 -8.94 10.26 16.45
CA LEU A 68 -8.21 9.73 15.29
C LEU A 68 -8.37 8.20 15.24
N GLY A 69 -8.28 7.65 14.02
CA GLY A 69 -8.30 6.20 13.80
C GLY A 69 -7.08 5.75 13.01
N THR A 70 -6.38 4.74 13.52
CA THR A 70 -5.22 4.11 12.85
C THR A 70 -5.45 2.61 12.70
N ALA A 71 -4.72 1.96 11.79
CA ALA A 71 -4.76 0.51 11.70
C ALA A 71 -3.94 -0.10 12.83
N HIS A 72 -2.67 0.27 12.94
CA HIS A 72 -1.71 -0.33 13.86
C HIS A 72 -1.37 0.58 15.04
N VAL A 73 -1.00 -0.03 16.16
CA VAL A 73 -0.50 0.70 17.33
C VAL A 73 0.74 1.54 16.99
N ALA A 74 1.63 1.03 16.12
CA ALA A 74 2.82 1.78 15.70
C ALA A 74 2.48 3.12 15.04
N GLU A 75 1.42 3.21 14.24
CA GLU A 75 0.94 4.46 13.65
C GLU A 75 0.43 5.42 14.73
N ALA A 76 -0.33 4.90 15.71
CA ALA A 76 -0.82 5.70 16.84
C ALA A 76 0.34 6.23 17.70
N LEU A 77 1.35 5.42 17.98
CA LEU A 77 2.56 5.82 18.71
C LEU A 77 3.38 6.86 17.95
N ALA A 78 3.45 6.76 16.62
CA ALA A 78 4.09 7.80 15.78
C ALA A 78 3.35 9.14 15.91
N LEU A 79 2.01 9.15 15.93
CA LEU A 79 1.23 10.37 16.19
C LEU A 79 1.48 10.94 17.60
N ARG A 80 1.64 10.07 18.60
CA ARG A 80 2.00 10.49 19.96
C ARG A 80 3.40 11.13 20.01
N ALA A 81 4.36 10.55 19.31
CA ALA A 81 5.72 11.11 19.19
C ALA A 81 5.73 12.51 18.53
N GLU A 82 4.77 12.76 17.64
CA GLU A 82 4.52 14.08 17.03
C GLU A 82 3.74 15.05 17.93
N GLY A 83 3.50 14.70 19.20
CA GLY A 83 2.82 15.55 20.18
C GLY A 83 1.29 15.59 20.07
N ILE A 84 0.67 14.71 19.31
CA ILE A 84 -0.79 14.62 19.21
C ILE A 84 -1.33 13.93 20.47
N THR A 85 -2.13 14.65 21.27
CA THR A 85 -2.72 14.16 22.54
C THR A 85 -4.17 13.74 22.43
N ALA A 86 -4.86 14.07 21.35
CA ALA A 86 -6.24 13.66 21.11
C ALA A 86 -6.43 12.14 21.19
N PRO A 87 -7.63 11.63 21.50
CA PRO A 87 -7.90 10.20 21.48
C PRO A 87 -7.53 9.55 20.13
N VAL A 88 -6.82 8.40 20.16
CA VAL A 88 -6.46 7.62 18.97
C VAL A 88 -6.89 6.18 19.19
N LEU A 89 -7.65 5.61 18.25
CA LEU A 89 -8.11 4.23 18.24
C LEU A 89 -7.32 3.44 17.18
N ALA A 90 -6.60 2.38 17.61
CA ALA A 90 -5.94 1.40 16.74
C ALA A 90 -6.71 0.08 16.80
N TRP A 91 -6.93 -0.60 15.65
CA TRP A 91 -7.85 -1.75 15.59
C TRP A 91 -7.34 -2.99 14.86
N LEU A 92 -6.09 -3.02 14.44
CA LEU A 92 -5.47 -4.20 13.81
C LEU A 92 -4.21 -4.57 14.58
N HIS A 93 -4.25 -5.74 15.20
CA HIS A 93 -3.22 -6.19 16.12
C HIS A 93 -2.64 -7.54 15.69
N THR A 94 -1.41 -7.80 16.10
CA THR A 94 -0.72 -9.08 15.99
C THR A 94 -0.12 -9.42 17.35
N ALA A 95 0.42 -10.62 17.50
CA ALA A 95 1.14 -11.00 18.72
C ALA A 95 2.37 -10.11 19.01
N ALA A 96 2.93 -9.47 17.97
CA ALA A 96 4.07 -8.54 18.09
C ALA A 96 3.65 -7.08 18.39
N THR A 97 2.36 -6.78 18.56
CA THR A 97 1.87 -5.44 18.89
C THR A 97 2.36 -5.01 20.27
N ASP A 98 2.96 -3.82 20.36
CA ASP A 98 3.36 -3.25 21.66
C ASP A 98 2.17 -2.68 22.43
N PHE A 99 1.36 -3.58 23.00
CA PHE A 99 0.22 -3.20 23.84
C PHE A 99 0.63 -2.42 25.08
N ARG A 100 1.85 -2.67 25.61
CA ARG A 100 2.34 -1.96 26.79
C ARG A 100 2.58 -0.47 26.50
N ALA A 101 3.23 -0.17 25.39
CA ALA A 101 3.38 1.23 24.95
C ALA A 101 2.03 1.86 24.63
N ALA A 102 1.12 1.12 23.99
CA ALA A 102 -0.22 1.60 23.68
C ALA A 102 -0.98 2.02 24.95
N VAL A 103 -1.03 1.15 25.99
CA VAL A 103 -1.70 1.46 27.26
C VAL A 103 -1.04 2.64 27.96
N ARG A 104 0.29 2.69 28.02
CA ARG A 104 1.02 3.80 28.66
C ARG A 104 0.78 5.15 27.99
N GLN A 105 0.64 5.17 26.66
CA GLN A 105 0.46 6.39 25.87
C GLN A 105 -1.02 6.68 25.54
N ASP A 106 -1.94 6.03 26.25
CA ASP A 106 -3.38 6.26 26.13
C ASP A 106 -3.91 6.07 24.69
N VAL A 107 -3.48 4.99 24.04
CA VAL A 107 -4.03 4.54 22.75
C VAL A 107 -5.21 3.60 23.04
N ARG A 108 -6.38 3.91 22.45
CA ARG A 108 -7.55 3.04 22.49
C ARG A 108 -7.29 1.81 21.61
N LEU A 109 -7.73 0.64 22.06
CA LEU A 109 -7.49 -0.62 21.37
C LEU A 109 -8.82 -1.23 20.89
N GLY A 110 -8.92 -1.48 19.58
CA GLY A 110 -10.05 -2.21 19.03
C GLY A 110 -9.82 -3.72 19.18
N LEU A 111 -10.59 -4.40 20.04
CA LEU A 111 -10.38 -5.80 20.40
C LEU A 111 -11.36 -6.74 19.68
N SER A 112 -10.82 -7.80 19.09
CA SER A 112 -11.58 -8.90 18.46
C SER A 112 -11.72 -10.13 19.39
N GLY A 113 -10.94 -10.17 20.49
CA GLY A 113 -10.98 -11.22 21.51
C GLY A 113 -9.69 -12.02 21.66
N GLY A 114 -9.04 -12.41 20.58
CA GLY A 114 -7.81 -13.22 20.62
C GLY A 114 -6.64 -12.52 21.31
N GLU A 115 -6.58 -11.19 21.22
CA GLU A 115 -5.55 -10.34 21.83
C GLU A 115 -5.85 -9.93 23.29
N LEU A 116 -7.00 -10.32 23.86
CA LEU A 116 -7.45 -9.84 25.17
C LEU A 116 -6.42 -10.12 26.28
N ASP A 117 -5.86 -11.32 26.35
CA ASP A 117 -4.91 -11.69 27.41
C ASP A 117 -3.62 -10.87 27.34
N LEU A 118 -3.15 -10.53 26.13
CA LEU A 118 -2.00 -9.67 25.91
C LEU A 118 -2.29 -8.24 26.40
N VAL A 119 -3.48 -7.73 26.12
CA VAL A 119 -3.90 -6.40 26.59
C VAL A 119 -4.04 -6.36 28.11
N LEU A 120 -4.60 -7.39 28.73
CA LEU A 120 -4.71 -7.48 30.18
C LEU A 120 -3.34 -7.57 30.86
N GLY A 121 -2.40 -8.31 30.26
CA GLY A 121 -1.00 -8.34 30.69
C GLY A 121 -0.35 -6.96 30.63
N ALA A 122 -0.50 -6.27 29.51
CA ALA A 122 0.01 -4.91 29.32
C ALA A 122 -0.59 -3.89 30.31
N ALA A 123 -1.88 -4.00 30.61
CA ALA A 123 -2.55 -3.14 31.60
C ALA A 123 -1.99 -3.34 33.01
N ARG A 124 -1.77 -4.62 33.43
CA ARG A 124 -1.13 -4.93 34.72
C ARG A 124 0.27 -4.34 34.80
N GLU A 125 1.09 -4.51 33.76
CA GLU A 125 2.46 -3.98 33.71
C GLU A 125 2.50 -2.45 33.65
N ALA A 126 1.54 -1.82 32.97
CA ALA A 126 1.43 -0.37 32.89
C ALA A 126 0.87 0.27 34.19
N GLY A 127 0.24 -0.53 35.05
CA GLY A 127 -0.42 -0.07 36.29
C GLY A 127 -1.64 0.83 36.04
N ARG A 128 -2.28 0.70 34.88
CA ARG A 128 -3.47 1.48 34.49
C ARG A 128 -4.38 0.65 33.57
N PRO A 129 -5.71 0.90 33.58
CA PRO A 129 -6.62 0.19 32.70
C PRO A 129 -6.32 0.50 31.23
N ALA A 130 -6.49 -0.51 30.37
CA ALA A 130 -6.56 -0.33 28.93
C ALA A 130 -7.94 0.21 28.53
N VAL A 131 -8.00 1.22 27.68
CA VAL A 131 -9.26 1.72 27.10
C VAL A 131 -9.51 0.98 25.78
N VAL A 132 -10.67 0.33 25.68
CA VAL A 132 -10.94 -0.59 24.57
C VAL A 132 -12.27 -0.30 23.87
N HIS A 133 -12.30 -0.58 22.55
CA HIS A 133 -13.51 -0.70 21.75
C HIS A 133 -13.64 -2.14 21.29
N LEU A 134 -14.71 -2.83 21.68
CA LEU A 134 -14.94 -4.21 21.28
C LEU A 134 -15.40 -4.27 19.83
N LYS A 135 -14.78 -5.12 19.05
CA LYS A 135 -15.09 -5.28 17.63
C LYS A 135 -15.93 -6.53 17.41
N PHE A 136 -17.14 -6.34 16.87
CA PHE A 136 -18.05 -7.40 16.48
C PHE A 136 -18.01 -7.61 14.96
N ASP A 137 -17.89 -8.84 14.50
CA ASP A 137 -18.04 -9.18 13.08
C ASP A 137 -19.52 -9.41 12.76
N SER A 138 -20.14 -8.41 12.15
CA SER A 138 -21.55 -8.45 11.76
C SER A 138 -21.79 -9.05 10.36
N GLY A 139 -20.74 -9.60 9.71
CA GLY A 139 -20.85 -10.23 8.40
C GLY A 139 -19.85 -9.75 7.35
N LEU A 140 -18.78 -9.00 7.73
CA LEU A 140 -17.68 -8.70 6.82
C LEU A 140 -16.74 -9.91 6.61
N GLY A 141 -16.64 -10.81 7.64
CA GLY A 141 -15.84 -12.02 7.56
C GLY A 141 -14.32 -11.76 7.54
N ARG A 142 -13.84 -10.67 8.16
CA ARG A 142 -12.41 -10.29 8.11
C ARG A 142 -11.75 -10.17 9.47
N ASN A 143 -12.40 -9.52 10.42
CA ASN A 143 -11.86 -9.25 11.76
C ASN A 143 -13.01 -8.81 12.69
N GLY A 144 -12.98 -9.23 13.95
CA GLY A 144 -14.01 -9.00 14.95
C GLY A 144 -14.43 -10.32 15.59
N ALA A 145 -14.99 -10.29 16.80
CA ALA A 145 -15.57 -11.45 17.43
C ALA A 145 -16.84 -11.88 16.65
N THR A 146 -16.92 -13.14 16.30
CA THR A 146 -18.11 -13.72 15.65
C THR A 146 -19.30 -13.75 16.61
N PRO A 147 -20.54 -13.89 16.11
CA PRO A 147 -21.71 -14.08 16.99
C PRO A 147 -21.55 -15.23 18.00
N ALA A 148 -20.87 -16.30 17.62
CA ALA A 148 -20.61 -17.44 18.51
C ALA A 148 -19.58 -17.12 19.62
N GLN A 149 -18.59 -16.30 19.34
CA GLN A 149 -17.53 -15.90 20.28
C GLN A 149 -17.98 -14.74 21.19
N TRP A 150 -19.00 -13.99 20.78
CA TRP A 150 -19.39 -12.75 21.45
C TRP A 150 -19.77 -12.93 22.90
N PRO A 151 -20.61 -13.91 23.32
CA PRO A 151 -20.99 -14.10 24.72
C PRO A 151 -19.80 -14.38 25.65
N GLU A 152 -18.84 -15.21 25.20
CA GLU A 152 -17.65 -15.52 25.99
C GLU A 152 -16.76 -14.27 26.13
N LEU A 153 -16.56 -13.53 25.05
CA LEU A 153 -15.80 -12.28 25.08
C LEU A 153 -16.40 -11.28 26.06
N LEU A 154 -17.74 -11.09 26.05
CA LEU A 154 -18.41 -10.18 26.94
C LEU A 154 -18.20 -10.55 28.40
N GLU A 155 -18.29 -11.83 28.77
CA GLU A 155 -18.07 -12.28 30.15
C GLU A 155 -16.62 -12.05 30.59
N ARG A 156 -15.62 -12.38 29.76
CA ARG A 156 -14.21 -12.15 30.06
C ARG A 156 -13.89 -10.66 30.22
N VAL A 157 -14.44 -9.82 29.34
CA VAL A 157 -14.25 -8.36 29.36
C VAL A 157 -14.93 -7.76 30.61
N ARG A 158 -16.15 -8.18 30.96
CA ARG A 158 -16.86 -7.73 32.16
C ARG A 158 -16.06 -8.05 33.43
N GLN A 159 -15.48 -9.26 33.51
CA GLN A 159 -14.63 -9.64 34.65
C GLN A 159 -13.37 -8.77 34.72
N ALA A 160 -12.72 -8.50 33.60
CA ALA A 160 -11.54 -7.67 33.53
C ALA A 160 -11.83 -6.19 33.87
N GLU A 161 -12.99 -5.66 33.44
CA GLU A 161 -13.45 -4.32 33.81
C GLU A 161 -13.74 -4.23 35.33
N GLY A 162 -14.40 -5.24 35.92
CA GLY A 162 -14.62 -5.35 37.36
C GLY A 162 -13.31 -5.44 38.17
N GLN A 163 -12.20 -5.90 37.56
CA GLN A 163 -10.86 -5.91 38.16
C GLN A 163 -10.09 -4.60 37.93
N GLY A 164 -10.65 -3.62 37.22
CA GLY A 164 -9.97 -2.35 36.87
C GLY A 164 -8.82 -2.49 35.87
N LEU A 165 -8.81 -3.58 35.11
CA LEU A 165 -7.74 -3.85 34.10
C LEU A 165 -8.06 -3.24 32.74
N LEU A 166 -9.33 -3.02 32.41
CA LEU A 166 -9.74 -2.34 31.19
C LEU A 166 -10.99 -1.49 31.42
N THR A 167 -11.32 -0.64 30.48
CA THR A 167 -12.55 0.15 30.38
C THR A 167 -13.11 -0.01 28.97
N VAL A 168 -14.34 -0.47 28.85
CA VAL A 168 -15.04 -0.55 27.57
C VAL A 168 -15.60 0.82 27.20
N GLU A 169 -14.85 1.60 26.42
CA GLU A 169 -15.30 2.90 25.92
C GLU A 169 -16.28 2.73 24.75
N GLY A 170 -16.09 1.70 23.90
CA GLY A 170 -16.96 1.54 22.74
C GLY A 170 -17.16 0.11 22.25
N ILE A 171 -18.11 0.00 21.31
CA ILE A 171 -18.36 -1.21 20.52
C ILE A 171 -18.49 -0.82 19.07
N PHE A 172 -17.89 -1.58 18.15
CA PHE A 172 -17.96 -1.26 16.72
C PHE A 172 -17.98 -2.48 15.81
N THR A 173 -18.47 -2.23 14.60
CA THR A 173 -18.37 -3.16 13.47
C THR A 173 -17.84 -2.47 12.23
N HIS A 174 -17.70 -3.20 11.11
CA HIS A 174 -17.34 -2.64 9.81
C HIS A 174 -18.27 -3.17 8.72
N LEU A 175 -18.81 -2.26 7.92
CA LEU A 175 -19.78 -2.57 6.87
C LEU A 175 -19.06 -3.03 5.60
N ALA A 176 -19.58 -4.09 4.98
CA ALA A 176 -18.97 -4.74 3.83
C ALA A 176 -19.28 -4.04 2.50
N VAL A 177 -20.55 -3.59 2.35
CA VAL A 177 -21.13 -3.11 1.06
C VAL A 177 -21.90 -1.80 1.24
N ALA A 178 -21.42 -0.92 2.13
CA ALA A 178 -22.09 0.38 2.35
C ALA A 178 -21.95 1.35 1.16
N ASP A 179 -21.01 1.09 0.26
CA ASP A 179 -20.81 1.74 -1.04
C ASP A 179 -21.79 1.30 -2.12
N GLU A 180 -22.55 0.24 -1.88
CA GLU A 180 -23.66 -0.25 -2.70
C GLU A 180 -25.00 -0.11 -1.93
N PRO A 181 -25.61 1.09 -1.84
CA PRO A 181 -26.75 1.35 -0.94
C PRO A 181 -28.00 0.53 -1.22
N SER A 182 -28.15 -0.01 -2.43
CA SER A 182 -29.27 -0.87 -2.85
C SER A 182 -29.20 -2.29 -2.29
N ARG A 183 -28.03 -2.72 -1.78
CA ARG A 183 -27.81 -4.07 -1.28
C ARG A 183 -28.37 -4.23 0.14
N PRO A 184 -29.05 -5.37 0.44
CA PRO A 184 -29.68 -5.59 1.76
C PRO A 184 -28.67 -5.88 2.88
N GLU A 185 -27.47 -6.37 2.57
CA GLU A 185 -26.51 -6.86 3.55
C GLU A 185 -26.07 -5.78 4.55
N THR A 186 -26.05 -4.50 4.14
CA THR A 186 -25.79 -3.42 5.08
C THR A 186 -26.86 -3.32 6.18
N ALA A 187 -28.13 -3.51 5.85
CA ALA A 187 -29.23 -3.51 6.83
C ALA A 187 -29.16 -4.75 7.74
N GLU A 188 -28.85 -5.91 7.18
CA GLU A 188 -28.64 -7.15 7.95
C GLU A 188 -27.47 -7.03 8.93
N GLN A 189 -26.33 -6.47 8.48
CA GLN A 189 -25.18 -6.19 9.33
C GLN A 189 -25.51 -5.24 10.48
N LEU A 190 -26.26 -4.18 10.23
CA LEU A 190 -26.69 -3.24 11.26
C LEU A 190 -27.63 -3.89 12.27
N ALA A 191 -28.56 -4.73 11.84
CA ALA A 191 -29.47 -5.46 12.74
C ALA A 191 -28.67 -6.42 13.65
N ALA A 192 -27.78 -7.24 13.08
CA ALA A 192 -26.91 -8.14 13.84
C ALA A 192 -26.02 -7.36 14.83
N PHE A 193 -25.51 -6.21 14.42
CA PHE A 193 -24.69 -5.36 15.28
C PHE A 193 -25.49 -4.74 16.43
N GLN A 194 -26.73 -4.31 16.19
CA GLN A 194 -27.61 -3.81 17.26
C GLN A 194 -27.94 -4.89 18.28
N ASP A 195 -28.13 -6.15 17.84
CA ASP A 195 -28.32 -7.29 18.74
C ASP A 195 -27.08 -7.52 19.60
N ALA A 196 -25.87 -7.44 19.00
CA ALA A 196 -24.63 -7.56 19.76
C ALA A 196 -24.44 -6.45 20.79
N VAL A 197 -24.82 -5.21 20.46
CA VAL A 197 -24.78 -4.08 21.42
C VAL A 197 -25.76 -4.28 22.55
N ARG A 198 -26.99 -4.78 22.28
CA ARG A 198 -27.94 -5.11 23.32
C ARG A 198 -27.39 -6.18 24.27
N ALA A 199 -26.85 -7.27 23.72
CA ALA A 199 -26.24 -8.33 24.50
C ALA A 199 -25.09 -7.83 25.40
N ALA A 200 -24.28 -6.90 24.94
CA ALA A 200 -23.22 -6.29 25.75
C ALA A 200 -23.78 -5.47 26.91
N ARG A 201 -24.86 -4.70 26.69
CA ARG A 201 -25.53 -3.93 27.72
C ARG A 201 -26.22 -4.84 28.74
N ASP A 202 -26.86 -5.91 28.28
CA ASP A 202 -27.50 -6.93 29.15
C ASP A 202 -26.45 -7.67 30.00
N ALA A 203 -25.23 -7.83 29.50
CA ALA A 203 -24.09 -8.36 30.26
C ALA A 203 -23.51 -7.35 31.28
N GLY A 204 -24.05 -6.12 31.35
CA GLY A 204 -23.66 -5.08 32.31
C GLY A 204 -22.53 -4.15 31.82
N LEU A 205 -22.11 -4.21 30.54
CA LEU A 205 -21.18 -3.25 29.96
C LEU A 205 -21.91 -1.97 29.53
N ASN A 206 -21.28 -0.81 29.73
CA ASN A 206 -21.88 0.49 29.40
C ASN A 206 -21.03 1.30 28.41
N PRO A 207 -20.88 0.84 27.15
CA PRO A 207 -20.12 1.57 26.15
C PRO A 207 -20.77 2.92 25.87
N THR A 208 -19.94 3.97 25.85
CA THR A 208 -20.39 5.34 25.57
C THR A 208 -20.35 5.66 24.08
N THR A 209 -19.69 4.82 23.28
CA THR A 209 -19.45 5.08 21.85
C THR A 209 -19.72 3.83 21.00
N VAL A 210 -20.88 3.77 20.38
CA VAL A 210 -21.25 2.69 19.44
C VAL A 210 -21.10 3.19 18.03
N HIS A 211 -20.36 2.47 17.17
CA HIS A 211 -20.07 2.97 15.83
C HIS A 211 -19.97 1.88 14.75
N ALA A 212 -20.63 2.10 13.60
CA ALA A 212 -20.64 1.21 12.44
C ALA A 212 -20.17 1.93 11.16
N ALA A 213 -20.70 3.12 10.89
CA ALA A 213 -20.51 3.85 9.65
C ALA A 213 -19.04 4.15 9.34
N ASN A 214 -18.60 3.72 8.16
CA ASN A 214 -17.40 4.19 7.46
C ASN A 214 -17.77 5.38 6.53
N THR A 215 -16.85 5.84 5.64
CA THR A 215 -17.17 6.92 4.68
C THR A 215 -18.43 6.64 3.87
N PRO A 216 -18.57 5.48 3.15
CA PRO A 216 -19.80 5.22 2.39
C PRO A 216 -21.05 5.13 3.30
N GLY A 217 -20.93 4.55 4.50
CA GLY A 217 -22.03 4.52 5.44
C GLY A 217 -22.53 5.90 5.85
N LEU A 218 -21.62 6.83 6.14
CA LEU A 218 -21.98 8.23 6.44
C LEU A 218 -22.61 8.93 5.23
N LEU A 219 -21.97 8.85 4.05
CA LEU A 219 -22.41 9.58 2.86
C LEU A 219 -23.76 9.07 2.30
N SER A 220 -24.06 7.78 2.48
CA SER A 220 -25.35 7.18 2.10
C SER A 220 -26.42 7.21 3.19
N ALA A 221 -26.11 7.72 4.39
CA ALA A 221 -27.06 7.70 5.50
C ALA A 221 -28.36 8.47 5.18
N ALA A 222 -28.27 9.59 4.48
CA ALA A 222 -29.41 10.40 4.12
C ALA A 222 -30.37 9.71 3.11
N ASP A 223 -29.87 8.73 2.37
CA ASP A 223 -30.63 7.97 1.36
C ASP A 223 -31.39 6.80 2.00
N ARG A 224 -31.21 6.56 3.30
CA ARG A 224 -31.82 5.45 4.05
C ARG A 224 -33.09 5.88 4.79
N PRO A 225 -34.06 4.95 5.00
CA PRO A 225 -35.27 5.24 5.77
C PRO A 225 -35.01 5.71 7.20
N ASP A 226 -33.95 5.17 7.83
CA ASP A 226 -33.50 5.55 9.16
C ASP A 226 -31.99 5.87 9.15
N PRO A 227 -31.64 7.15 8.92
CA PRO A 227 -30.24 7.58 8.96
C PRO A 227 -29.58 7.38 10.33
N ASP A 228 -30.33 7.48 11.43
CA ASP A 228 -29.78 7.40 12.77
C ASP A 228 -29.37 5.97 13.14
N ALA A 229 -30.03 4.96 12.60
CA ALA A 229 -29.61 3.56 12.71
C ALA A 229 -28.24 3.30 12.08
N MET A 230 -27.83 4.09 11.08
CA MET A 230 -26.51 4.03 10.47
C MET A 230 -25.47 4.84 11.24
N LEU A 231 -25.81 6.04 11.67
CA LEU A 231 -24.86 6.98 12.27
C LEU A 231 -24.45 6.62 13.70
N LEU A 232 -25.40 6.06 14.49
CA LEU A 232 -25.21 5.68 15.90
C LEU A 232 -24.61 6.83 16.74
N ASP A 233 -23.56 6.56 17.58
CA ASP A 233 -22.91 7.58 18.41
C ASP A 233 -21.70 8.21 17.70
N ALA A 234 -21.05 7.46 16.79
CA ALA A 234 -19.86 7.93 16.07
C ALA A 234 -19.74 7.36 14.67
N VAL A 235 -19.03 8.10 13.81
CA VAL A 235 -18.70 7.72 12.43
C VAL A 235 -17.19 7.70 12.23
N ARG A 236 -16.70 6.71 11.48
CA ARG A 236 -15.27 6.57 11.15
C ARG A 236 -15.04 6.92 9.69
N VAL A 237 -14.49 8.08 9.44
CA VAL A 237 -14.31 8.59 8.08
C VAL A 237 -12.85 8.56 7.69
N GLY A 238 -12.55 7.90 6.58
CA GLY A 238 -11.23 7.89 5.95
C GLY A 238 -11.28 8.66 4.64
N LEU A 239 -11.70 8.01 3.57
CA LEU A 239 -11.66 8.54 2.20
C LEU A 239 -12.30 9.94 2.06
N GLY A 240 -13.41 10.19 2.74
CA GLY A 240 -14.07 11.49 2.74
C GLY A 240 -13.24 12.65 3.29
N LEU A 241 -12.30 12.38 4.23
CA LEU A 241 -11.35 13.41 4.72
C LEU A 241 -10.48 13.96 3.59
N TYR A 242 -10.14 13.10 2.64
CA TYR A 242 -9.26 13.41 1.51
C TYR A 242 -10.02 13.91 0.29
N GLY A 243 -11.35 14.12 0.43
CA GLY A 243 -12.18 14.66 -0.61
C GLY A 243 -12.47 13.70 -1.76
N LEU A 244 -12.50 12.40 -1.49
CA LEU A 244 -12.75 11.36 -2.47
C LEU A 244 -14.08 10.65 -2.20
N SER A 245 -14.77 10.23 -3.28
CA SER A 245 -16.01 9.46 -3.19
C SER A 245 -15.75 7.96 -3.20
N PRO A 246 -16.42 7.19 -2.33
CA PRO A 246 -16.38 5.74 -2.38
C PRO A 246 -17.33 5.13 -3.43
N PHE A 247 -18.20 5.93 -4.04
CA PHE A 247 -19.22 5.47 -5.00
C PHE A 247 -18.69 5.60 -6.42
N ALA A 248 -19.03 4.63 -7.27
CA ALA A 248 -18.65 4.65 -8.67
C ALA A 248 -19.44 5.67 -9.50
N ASP A 249 -20.66 5.99 -9.07
CA ASP A 249 -21.65 6.80 -9.79
C ASP A 249 -21.92 8.18 -9.16
N ARG A 250 -21.26 8.50 -8.04
CA ARG A 250 -21.45 9.78 -7.33
C ARG A 250 -20.12 10.47 -7.09
N SER A 251 -19.98 11.66 -7.61
CA SER A 251 -18.77 12.46 -7.47
C SER A 251 -18.57 13.02 -6.05
N PRO A 252 -17.33 13.35 -5.64
CA PRO A 252 -17.09 14.02 -4.35
C PRO A 252 -17.84 15.34 -4.20
N GLN A 253 -18.01 16.08 -5.30
CA GLN A 253 -18.67 17.38 -5.34
C GLN A 253 -20.14 17.30 -4.96
N GLU A 254 -20.82 16.18 -5.26
CA GLU A 254 -22.21 15.95 -4.85
C GLU A 254 -22.37 15.92 -3.32
N PHE A 255 -21.32 15.54 -2.62
CA PHE A 255 -21.28 15.56 -1.16
C PHE A 255 -20.69 16.85 -0.60
N GLY A 256 -20.25 17.78 -1.45
CA GLY A 256 -19.56 19.00 -1.05
C GLY A 256 -18.12 18.75 -0.60
N LEU A 257 -17.50 17.68 -1.06
CA LEU A 257 -16.11 17.33 -0.74
C LEU A 257 -15.15 17.85 -1.80
N VAL A 258 -13.92 18.18 -1.38
CA VAL A 258 -12.86 18.72 -2.23
C VAL A 258 -11.64 17.81 -2.15
N PRO A 259 -11.13 17.26 -3.29
CA PRO A 259 -9.91 16.47 -3.30
C PRO A 259 -8.73 17.24 -2.70
N ALA A 260 -8.02 16.59 -1.76
CA ALA A 260 -6.96 17.25 -0.98
C ALA A 260 -5.55 17.04 -1.56
N MET A 261 -5.34 16.06 -2.46
CA MET A 261 -4.04 15.79 -3.05
C MET A 261 -4.00 16.14 -4.54
N THR A 262 -2.93 16.83 -4.95
CA THR A 262 -2.55 17.01 -6.35
C THR A 262 -1.19 16.40 -6.59
N LEU A 263 -1.08 15.41 -7.48
CA LEU A 263 0.19 14.83 -7.92
C LEU A 263 0.67 15.56 -9.18
N ARG A 264 1.81 16.22 -9.08
CA ARG A 264 2.37 17.02 -10.18
C ARG A 264 3.88 16.85 -10.34
N THR A 265 4.34 17.17 -11.53
CA THR A 265 5.74 17.23 -11.92
C THR A 265 5.93 18.25 -13.04
N ARG A 266 7.09 18.24 -13.70
CA ARG A 266 7.37 19.07 -14.86
C ARG A 266 7.80 18.20 -16.04
N VAL A 267 7.39 18.60 -17.25
CA VAL A 267 7.82 17.96 -18.49
C VAL A 267 9.35 17.94 -18.56
N ALA A 268 9.92 16.73 -18.60
CA ALA A 268 11.38 16.55 -18.61
C ALA A 268 11.99 16.58 -20.02
N ASN A 269 11.23 16.16 -21.04
CA ASN A 269 11.68 16.17 -22.43
C ASN A 269 10.49 16.29 -23.37
N VAL A 270 10.74 16.86 -24.56
CA VAL A 270 9.79 16.89 -25.68
C VAL A 270 10.55 16.55 -26.94
N LYS A 271 10.04 15.62 -27.76
CA LYS A 271 10.68 15.21 -29.01
C LYS A 271 9.66 14.99 -30.13
N ASP A 272 10.07 15.33 -31.34
CA ASP A 272 9.32 15.01 -32.56
C ASP A 272 9.66 13.57 -33.02
N VAL A 273 8.63 12.81 -33.39
CA VAL A 273 8.76 11.43 -33.85
C VAL A 273 7.96 11.21 -35.14
N PRO A 274 8.41 10.35 -36.07
CA PRO A 274 7.66 10.03 -37.29
C PRO A 274 6.44 9.15 -36.98
N ALA A 275 5.56 8.95 -37.97
CA ALA A 275 4.54 7.92 -37.96
C ALA A 275 5.15 6.53 -37.77
N GLY A 276 4.46 5.66 -37.00
CA GLY A 276 4.89 4.29 -36.70
C GLY A 276 6.00 4.18 -35.66
N ALA A 277 6.43 5.30 -35.04
CA ALA A 277 7.41 5.27 -33.95
C ALA A 277 6.85 4.53 -32.74
N GLY A 278 7.59 3.53 -32.27
CA GLY A 278 7.24 2.80 -31.04
C GLY A 278 7.56 3.63 -29.80
N VAL A 279 6.75 3.47 -28.73
CA VAL A 279 6.88 4.23 -27.48
C VAL A 279 7.04 3.29 -26.31
N SER A 280 8.09 3.53 -25.48
CA SER A 280 8.38 2.82 -24.24
C SER A 280 8.60 1.30 -24.44
N TYR A 281 8.68 0.55 -23.32
CA TYR A 281 8.98 -0.88 -23.33
C TYR A 281 7.94 -1.70 -24.09
N GLY A 282 8.41 -2.70 -24.83
CA GLY A 282 7.56 -3.60 -25.63
C GLY A 282 6.95 -2.93 -26.86
N LEU A 283 7.15 -1.60 -27.07
CA LEU A 283 6.65 -0.83 -28.23
C LEU A 283 5.14 -1.09 -28.51
N THR A 284 4.37 -1.30 -27.44
CA THR A 284 2.93 -1.63 -27.48
C THR A 284 2.07 -0.50 -28.06
N TYR A 285 2.56 0.73 -27.96
CA TYR A 285 1.98 1.90 -28.63
C TYR A 285 2.86 2.32 -29.80
N ARG A 286 2.26 2.63 -30.94
CA ARG A 286 2.91 3.23 -32.10
C ARG A 286 2.15 4.46 -32.55
N THR A 287 2.88 5.52 -32.86
CA THR A 287 2.30 6.79 -33.33
C THR A 287 1.60 6.59 -34.68
N GLU A 288 0.36 7.09 -34.82
CA GLU A 288 -0.41 6.98 -36.07
C GLU A 288 0.13 7.92 -37.16
N GLY A 289 0.61 9.09 -36.77
CA GLY A 289 1.18 10.14 -37.61
C GLY A 289 2.45 10.72 -37.03
N PRO A 290 3.15 11.61 -37.75
CA PRO A 290 4.19 12.43 -37.11
C PRO A 290 3.61 13.20 -35.93
N THR A 291 4.27 13.10 -34.77
CA THR A 291 3.77 13.73 -33.53
C THR A 291 4.91 14.18 -32.63
N ARG A 292 4.57 14.86 -31.55
CA ARG A 292 5.46 15.21 -30.45
C ARG A 292 5.10 14.38 -29.23
N LEU A 293 6.09 13.79 -28.60
CA LEU A 293 5.97 13.06 -27.34
C LEU A 293 6.54 13.89 -26.21
N ALA A 294 5.84 13.96 -25.06
CA ALA A 294 6.35 14.58 -23.84
C ALA A 294 6.66 13.50 -22.80
N LEU A 295 7.83 13.63 -22.16
CA LEU A 295 8.29 12.77 -21.07
C LEU A 295 7.89 13.36 -19.73
N ILE A 296 7.21 12.57 -18.93
CA ILE A 296 6.72 12.89 -17.59
C ILE A 296 7.55 12.08 -16.59
N PRO A 297 8.39 12.71 -15.73
CA PRO A 297 9.32 12.02 -14.84
C PRO A 297 8.64 11.54 -13.54
N LEU A 298 7.58 10.77 -13.69
CA LEU A 298 6.89 10.01 -12.65
C LEU A 298 6.58 8.62 -13.20
N GLY A 299 6.94 7.59 -12.45
CA GLY A 299 6.75 6.20 -12.82
C GLY A 299 6.30 5.33 -11.65
N TYR A 300 6.38 4.01 -11.81
CA TYR A 300 5.83 3.11 -10.81
C TYR A 300 6.62 3.10 -9.49
N ALA A 301 7.89 3.48 -9.46
CA ALA A 301 8.64 3.66 -8.22
C ALA A 301 8.17 4.90 -7.42
N ASP A 302 7.50 5.84 -8.08
CA ASP A 302 6.89 7.01 -7.45
C ASP A 302 5.45 6.72 -6.95
N GLY A 303 4.93 5.52 -7.26
CA GLY A 303 3.59 5.09 -6.89
C GLY A 303 2.57 5.18 -8.04
N VAL A 304 2.98 5.56 -9.25
CA VAL A 304 2.10 5.55 -10.42
C VAL A 304 1.85 4.10 -10.86
N PRO A 305 0.59 3.66 -11.05
CA PRO A 305 0.33 2.27 -11.46
C PRO A 305 0.93 1.96 -12.83
N ARG A 306 1.75 0.91 -12.94
CA ARG A 306 2.41 0.52 -14.19
C ARG A 306 1.42 0.21 -15.32
N VAL A 307 0.26 -0.33 -14.97
CA VAL A 307 -0.79 -0.75 -15.91
C VAL A 307 -1.69 0.39 -16.39
N ALA A 308 -1.56 1.61 -15.84
CA ALA A 308 -2.43 2.75 -16.12
C ALA A 308 -2.13 3.43 -17.48
N THR A 309 -1.92 2.65 -18.54
CA THR A 309 -1.86 3.17 -19.92
C THR A 309 -3.21 3.79 -20.28
N GLY A 310 -3.19 4.98 -20.89
CA GLY A 310 -4.40 5.76 -21.18
C GLY A 310 -4.80 6.73 -20.07
N ALA A 311 -4.20 6.62 -18.88
CA ALA A 311 -4.47 7.56 -17.79
C ALA A 311 -4.17 9.01 -18.20
N PRO A 312 -4.96 9.98 -17.74
CA PRO A 312 -4.86 11.38 -18.17
C PRO A 312 -3.72 12.12 -17.45
N VAL A 313 -3.03 13.00 -18.18
CA VAL A 313 -2.08 13.98 -17.66
C VAL A 313 -2.43 15.36 -18.21
N ARG A 314 -2.69 16.34 -17.36
CA ARG A 314 -2.90 17.73 -17.78
C ARG A 314 -1.56 18.46 -17.93
N ILE A 315 -1.36 19.11 -19.07
CA ILE A 315 -0.27 20.05 -19.32
C ILE A 315 -0.87 21.31 -19.92
N GLY A 316 -0.72 22.44 -19.23
CA GLY A 316 -1.41 23.66 -19.59
C GLY A 316 -2.95 23.52 -19.53
N ASP A 317 -3.62 23.86 -20.60
CA ASP A 317 -5.07 23.80 -20.77
C ASP A 317 -5.56 22.53 -21.53
N ARG A 318 -4.73 21.51 -21.63
CA ARG A 318 -5.06 20.24 -22.32
C ARG A 318 -4.71 19.03 -21.49
N VAL A 319 -5.50 17.97 -21.67
CA VAL A 319 -5.27 16.64 -21.07
C VAL A 319 -4.83 15.67 -22.15
N TYR A 320 -3.75 14.95 -21.88
CA TYR A 320 -3.12 13.99 -22.77
C TYR A 320 -3.12 12.60 -22.15
N PRO A 321 -3.39 11.53 -22.91
CA PRO A 321 -3.31 10.18 -22.39
C PRO A 321 -1.85 9.72 -22.28
N VAL A 322 -1.55 8.95 -21.23
CA VAL A 322 -0.30 8.19 -21.15
C VAL A 322 -0.28 7.12 -22.24
N VAL A 323 0.79 7.05 -23.02
CA VAL A 323 0.95 6.11 -24.12
C VAL A 323 2.14 5.19 -23.92
N GLY A 324 1.99 3.93 -24.33
CA GLY A 324 2.99 2.90 -24.06
C GLY A 324 3.05 2.51 -22.57
N ARG A 325 3.98 1.62 -22.23
CA ARG A 325 4.14 1.15 -20.85
C ARG A 325 4.75 2.22 -19.95
N ILE A 326 4.25 2.37 -18.74
CA ILE A 326 4.86 3.22 -17.71
C ILE A 326 6.13 2.54 -17.21
N ALA A 327 7.25 3.28 -17.20
CA ALA A 327 8.53 2.82 -16.70
C ALA A 327 8.69 3.09 -15.19
N MET A 328 9.82 2.67 -14.61
CA MET A 328 10.11 2.83 -13.18
C MET A 328 10.02 4.31 -12.74
N ASP A 329 10.63 5.21 -13.49
CA ASP A 329 10.81 6.62 -13.11
C ASP A 329 10.05 7.59 -14.01
N GLN A 330 9.32 7.10 -15.03
CA GLN A 330 8.77 7.99 -16.05
C GLN A 330 7.65 7.34 -16.88
N CYS A 331 6.79 8.19 -17.45
CA CYS A 331 5.83 7.81 -18.48
C CYS A 331 5.85 8.81 -19.64
N VAL A 332 5.16 8.49 -20.72
CA VAL A 332 5.14 9.30 -21.95
C VAL A 332 3.70 9.64 -22.31
N VAL A 333 3.46 10.86 -22.76
CA VAL A 333 2.20 11.27 -23.38
C VAL A 333 2.38 11.66 -24.83
N ASP A 334 1.38 11.39 -25.67
CA ASP A 334 1.36 11.82 -27.07
C ASP A 334 0.58 13.13 -27.20
N LEU A 335 1.28 14.18 -27.63
CA LEU A 335 0.71 15.53 -27.68
C LEU A 335 -0.30 15.71 -28.82
N SER A 336 -0.36 14.81 -29.81
CA SER A 336 -1.40 14.81 -30.86
C SER A 336 -2.77 14.37 -30.34
N LEU A 337 -2.81 13.64 -29.22
CA LEU A 337 -4.04 13.11 -28.62
C LEU A 337 -4.65 14.05 -27.57
N GLY A 338 -4.14 15.27 -27.45
CA GLY A 338 -4.59 16.24 -26.44
C GLY A 338 -6.02 16.67 -26.65
N ARG A 339 -6.85 16.57 -25.58
CA ARG A 339 -8.21 17.12 -25.52
C ARG A 339 -8.23 18.42 -24.69
N PRO A 340 -9.00 19.45 -25.08
CA PRO A 340 -9.07 20.71 -24.34
C PRO A 340 -9.72 20.52 -22.97
N VAL A 341 -9.28 21.31 -21.98
CA VAL A 341 -9.94 21.48 -20.68
C VAL A 341 -10.78 22.75 -20.75
N GLY A 342 -12.12 22.59 -20.76
CA GLY A 342 -13.05 23.74 -20.83
C GLY A 342 -13.20 24.38 -22.21
N ALA A 343 -14.12 25.35 -22.28
CA ALA A 343 -14.44 26.10 -23.50
C ALA A 343 -13.47 27.29 -23.64
N GLY A 344 -12.67 27.31 -24.71
CA GLY A 344 -11.76 28.40 -25.02
C GLY A 344 -10.27 28.09 -24.93
N SER A 345 -9.89 26.83 -24.69
CA SER A 345 -8.50 26.37 -24.70
C SER A 345 -7.83 26.67 -26.04
N GLN A 346 -6.70 27.35 -25.99
CA GLN A 346 -5.84 27.58 -27.16
C GLN A 346 -4.79 26.48 -27.25
N GLU A 347 -4.41 26.12 -28.46
CA GLU A 347 -3.34 25.15 -28.67
C GLU A 347 -1.98 25.76 -28.25
N GLN A 348 -1.59 25.51 -27.00
CA GLN A 348 -0.26 25.88 -26.52
C GLN A 348 0.75 24.78 -26.85
N SER A 349 1.91 25.20 -27.36
CA SER A 349 3.03 24.31 -27.60
C SER A 349 3.66 23.90 -26.28
N VAL A 350 3.49 22.64 -25.88
CA VAL A 350 4.14 22.04 -24.69
C VAL A 350 5.67 22.14 -24.79
N ARG A 351 6.33 22.53 -23.70
CA ARG A 351 7.78 22.74 -23.57
C ARG A 351 8.34 22.02 -22.36
N ILE A 352 9.64 21.77 -22.39
CA ILE A 352 10.39 21.29 -21.21
C ILE A 352 10.21 22.30 -20.08
N GLY A 353 9.89 21.82 -18.86
CA GLY A 353 9.66 22.62 -17.67
C GLY A 353 8.19 23.00 -17.44
N ASP A 354 7.30 22.82 -18.41
CA ASP A 354 5.87 23.02 -18.22
C ASP A 354 5.34 22.09 -17.11
N GLU A 355 4.40 22.57 -16.31
CA GLU A 355 3.77 21.74 -15.27
C GLU A 355 2.92 20.64 -15.90
N ALA A 356 3.09 19.44 -15.39
CA ALA A 356 2.30 18.26 -15.73
C ALA A 356 1.61 17.74 -14.47
N VAL A 357 0.27 17.71 -14.46
CA VAL A 357 -0.55 17.24 -13.35
C VAL A 357 -1.18 15.90 -13.72
N LEU A 358 -0.89 14.89 -12.89
CA LEU A 358 -1.44 13.55 -13.10
C LEU A 358 -2.87 13.48 -12.57
N PHE A 359 -3.09 13.97 -11.36
CA PHE A 359 -4.42 14.10 -10.79
C PHE A 359 -4.46 15.21 -9.74
N GLY A 360 -5.65 15.76 -9.50
CA GLY A 360 -5.83 16.84 -8.53
C GLY A 360 -7.29 17.24 -8.33
N ALA A 361 -7.49 18.48 -7.93
CA ALA A 361 -8.81 19.09 -7.75
C ALA A 361 -9.20 19.98 -8.94
N GLY A 362 -10.48 20.33 -9.05
CA GLY A 362 -10.99 21.29 -10.03
C GLY A 362 -10.95 20.74 -11.46
N GLU A 363 -10.16 21.38 -12.33
CA GLU A 363 -10.01 21.01 -13.75
C GLU A 363 -8.90 19.97 -13.99
N ASP A 364 -8.20 19.56 -12.94
CA ASP A 364 -7.21 18.49 -13.03
C ASP A 364 -7.88 17.13 -13.29
N PRO A 365 -7.18 16.18 -13.93
CA PRO A 365 -7.65 14.81 -13.98
C PRO A 365 -7.97 14.28 -12.59
N SER A 366 -9.02 13.49 -12.47
CA SER A 366 -9.43 12.94 -11.19
C SER A 366 -8.62 11.70 -10.82
N VAL A 367 -8.52 11.42 -9.52
CA VAL A 367 -7.95 10.15 -9.02
C VAL A 367 -8.74 8.93 -9.54
N VAL A 368 -10.05 9.11 -9.80
CA VAL A 368 -10.92 8.04 -10.34
C VAL A 368 -10.51 7.66 -11.76
N GLU A 369 -10.23 8.65 -12.64
CA GLU A 369 -9.76 8.36 -14.00
C GLU A 369 -8.44 7.55 -13.99
N TRP A 370 -7.56 7.80 -13.02
CA TRP A 370 -6.35 7.00 -12.83
C TRP A 370 -6.63 5.60 -12.30
N ALA A 371 -7.60 5.47 -11.39
CA ALA A 371 -8.04 4.18 -10.86
C ALA A 371 -8.67 3.33 -11.97
N ASP A 372 -9.53 3.92 -12.79
CA ASP A 372 -10.18 3.24 -13.92
C ASP A 372 -9.15 2.74 -14.95
N ALA A 373 -8.18 3.59 -15.31
CA ALA A 373 -7.11 3.22 -16.23
C ALA A 373 -6.21 2.11 -15.67
N ALA A 374 -6.14 1.97 -14.34
CA ALA A 374 -5.36 0.93 -13.66
C ALA A 374 -6.19 -0.32 -13.29
N GLY A 375 -7.51 -0.32 -13.49
CA GLY A 375 -8.41 -1.39 -13.06
C GLY A 375 -8.48 -1.55 -11.54
N THR A 376 -8.42 -0.45 -10.78
CA THR A 376 -8.42 -0.44 -9.32
C THR A 376 -9.32 0.66 -8.75
N ILE A 377 -9.16 1.00 -7.47
CA ILE A 377 -9.95 2.00 -6.76
C ILE A 377 -9.11 3.23 -6.36
N ASN A 378 -9.76 4.37 -6.22
CA ASN A 378 -9.12 5.64 -5.86
C ASN A 378 -8.34 5.59 -4.53
N TYR A 379 -8.74 4.74 -3.57
CA TYR A 379 -7.98 4.48 -2.35
C TYR A 379 -6.55 4.03 -2.63
N GLU A 380 -6.39 3.09 -3.59
CA GLU A 380 -5.08 2.53 -3.92
C GLU A 380 -4.20 3.59 -4.59
N ILE A 381 -4.75 4.40 -5.50
CA ILE A 381 -4.00 5.42 -6.21
C ILE A 381 -3.32 6.39 -5.24
N VAL A 382 -4.05 6.97 -4.29
CA VAL A 382 -3.47 7.95 -3.36
C VAL A 382 -2.55 7.31 -2.32
N THR A 383 -2.91 6.11 -1.82
CA THR A 383 -2.16 5.44 -0.76
C THR A 383 -0.79 4.96 -1.22
N ARG A 384 -0.65 4.60 -2.50
CA ARG A 384 0.60 4.04 -3.03
C ARG A 384 1.64 5.08 -3.45
N ILE A 385 1.31 6.40 -3.43
CA ILE A 385 2.29 7.45 -3.73
C ILE A 385 3.49 7.31 -2.76
N SER A 386 4.66 7.02 -3.34
CA SER A 386 5.82 6.60 -2.58
C SER A 386 6.49 7.77 -1.83
N PRO A 387 7.32 7.52 -0.81
CA PRO A 387 8.12 8.55 -0.14
C PRO A 387 9.14 9.26 -1.05
N ARG A 388 9.41 8.73 -2.25
CA ARG A 388 10.24 9.40 -3.27
C ARG A 388 9.61 10.71 -3.77
N VAL A 389 8.28 10.84 -3.66
CA VAL A 389 7.53 12.05 -4.01
C VAL A 389 7.35 12.88 -2.75
N PRO A 390 8.02 14.03 -2.61
CA PRO A 390 7.85 14.89 -1.44
C PRO A 390 6.41 15.36 -1.28
N ARG A 391 5.92 15.42 -0.02
CA ARG A 391 4.64 16.06 0.29
C ARG A 391 4.86 17.54 0.53
N GLU A 392 4.20 18.37 -0.24
CA GLU A 392 4.14 19.82 -0.06
C GLU A 392 2.79 20.19 0.54
N TYR A 393 2.79 20.88 1.69
CA TYR A 393 1.55 21.23 2.37
C TYR A 393 1.20 22.68 2.13
N VAL A 394 -0.05 22.92 1.74
CA VAL A 394 -0.62 24.26 1.49
C VAL A 394 -1.92 24.45 2.29
N GLY A 395 -2.43 25.66 2.34
CA GLY A 395 -3.77 25.99 2.87
C GLY A 395 -3.81 26.35 4.35
N VAL A 396 -2.99 25.77 5.22
CA VAL A 396 -2.98 26.07 6.67
C VAL A 396 -1.55 26.09 7.20
N GLU A 397 -1.20 27.13 7.94
CA GLU A 397 0.06 27.18 8.71
C GLU A 397 -0.07 26.35 10.01
N PRO A 398 0.87 25.43 10.30
CA PRO A 398 0.83 24.68 11.55
C PRO A 398 1.11 25.63 12.73
N GLY A 399 0.07 25.96 13.49
CA GLY A 399 0.18 26.80 14.70
C GLY A 399 -0.68 28.05 14.72
N SER A 400 -1.46 28.38 13.68
CA SER A 400 -2.43 29.46 13.76
C SER A 400 -3.62 29.00 14.61
N THR A 401 -3.71 29.48 15.84
CA THR A 401 -4.91 29.41 16.68
C THR A 401 -6.01 30.25 16.05
N HIS A 402 -6.76 29.69 15.07
CA HIS A 402 -7.99 30.25 14.57
C HIS A 402 -9.20 29.67 15.31
N GLY A 403 -9.31 30.05 16.59
CA GLY A 403 -10.40 29.67 17.45
C GLY A 403 -10.83 30.74 18.43
N GLN A 404 -10.72 32.03 18.06
CA GLN A 404 -11.43 33.11 18.77
C GLN A 404 -11.39 34.40 17.91
N ASN A 405 -12.45 34.70 17.20
CA ASN A 405 -12.97 35.99 16.79
C ASN A 405 -13.53 36.07 15.37
N ARG A 406 -14.63 35.43 15.11
CA ARG A 406 -15.49 35.81 13.96
C ARG A 406 -16.73 36.61 14.38
N ASN A 407 -16.71 37.31 15.54
CA ASN A 407 -17.84 38.16 15.96
C ASN A 407 -17.45 39.52 16.56
N ALA A 408 -16.39 40.17 16.05
CA ALA A 408 -16.17 41.57 16.38
C ALA A 408 -15.29 42.22 15.31
N GLN A 409 -15.90 42.75 14.25
CA GLN A 409 -15.43 43.94 13.54
C GLN A 409 -16.30 44.22 12.30
N ARG A 410 -17.50 44.73 12.56
CA ARG A 410 -18.11 45.74 11.67
C ARG A 410 -18.15 47.02 12.49
N SER A 411 -17.15 47.90 12.28
CA SER A 411 -17.29 49.37 12.30
C SER A 411 -15.91 50.02 12.42
N GLY A 412 -15.62 51.02 11.55
CA GLY A 412 -14.68 52.09 11.78
C GLY A 412 -13.41 52.15 10.94
N HIS A 413 -13.41 52.88 9.86
CA HIS A 413 -12.30 53.56 9.16
C HIS A 413 -11.89 54.85 9.90
N PRO A 414 -10.84 55.60 9.47
CA PRO A 414 -9.42 55.35 9.11
C PRO A 414 -8.45 56.31 9.83
N GLY A 415 -7.11 56.15 9.62
CA GLY A 415 -6.12 57.18 10.02
C GLY A 415 -4.65 56.75 9.86
N ALA A 416 -4.01 57.35 8.95
CA ALA A 416 -2.68 57.71 8.52
C ALA A 416 -1.49 57.54 9.52
N ASP A 417 -0.36 57.12 9.02
CA ASP A 417 0.88 57.90 8.67
C ASP A 417 2.21 57.41 9.30
N THR A 418 3.27 57.36 8.46
CA THR A 418 4.73 57.53 8.69
C THR A 418 5.48 56.48 9.53
N GLY A 419 6.59 55.88 9.17
CA GLY A 419 7.71 56.26 8.36
C GLY A 419 8.97 55.56 8.92
N GLU A 420 9.96 55.33 8.09
CA GLU A 420 11.39 55.12 8.31
C GLU A 420 11.98 53.72 8.31
N GLU A 421 12.69 53.45 7.20
CA GLU A 421 13.89 52.62 7.09
C GLU A 421 15.11 53.30 7.80
N PRO A 422 16.23 52.60 8.06
CA PRO A 422 17.26 52.42 7.04
C PRO A 422 18.15 51.14 7.14
N ALA A 423 18.51 50.61 5.96
CA ALA A 423 19.83 50.56 5.30
C ALA A 423 20.98 49.70 5.89
N ALA A 424 21.32 48.69 5.11
CA ALA A 424 22.62 48.26 4.55
C ALA A 424 23.87 48.12 5.42
N ASP A 425 24.55 46.98 5.32
CA ASP A 425 25.92 46.97 4.78
C ASP A 425 26.41 45.60 4.33
N SER A 426 27.18 45.65 3.28
CA SER A 426 27.82 44.65 2.46
C SER A 426 29.13 44.11 3.06
N LEU A 427 29.60 42.91 2.61
CA LEU A 427 30.98 42.64 2.20
C LEU A 427 31.18 41.16 1.74
N LYS A 428 31.35 40.96 0.43
CA LYS A 428 32.46 40.40 -0.38
C LYS A 428 33.06 39.04 -0.07
N ALA A 429 33.07 38.23 -1.15
CA ALA A 429 33.89 37.06 -1.44
C ALA A 429 35.38 37.38 -1.68
N PRO A 430 36.29 36.41 -1.78
CA PRO A 430 36.73 35.77 -3.02
C PRO A 430 37.05 34.27 -2.84
N GLY A 431 37.15 33.36 -3.82
CA GLY A 431 37.56 33.37 -5.20
C GLY A 431 38.60 32.30 -5.50
N ALA A 432 38.44 31.60 -6.61
CA ALA A 432 39.43 30.88 -7.43
C ALA A 432 39.91 29.49 -6.93
N ASP A 433 40.25 28.52 -7.72
CA ASP A 433 40.37 28.30 -9.20
C ASP A 433 40.90 26.88 -9.47
N ARG A 434 40.58 26.31 -10.65
CA ARG A 434 41.34 25.37 -11.48
C ARG A 434 41.56 23.89 -11.02
N ASP A 435 41.67 22.92 -11.86
CA ASP A 435 41.67 22.72 -13.30
C ASP A 435 41.86 21.21 -13.63
N ARG A 436 41.45 20.77 -14.83
CA ARG A 436 41.94 19.70 -15.72
C ARG A 436 41.40 18.26 -15.64
N GLY A 437 40.70 17.92 -16.70
CA GLY A 437 40.71 16.55 -17.28
C GLY A 437 41.99 16.27 -18.08
N PRO A 438 42.06 15.41 -19.13
CA PRO A 438 41.13 14.42 -19.71
C PRO A 438 41.82 13.08 -20.09
N GLY A 439 41.14 12.14 -20.80
CA GLY A 439 41.82 11.14 -21.65
C GLY A 439 41.06 9.83 -21.83
N THR A 440 40.39 9.69 -22.87
CA THR A 440 40.53 8.91 -24.12
C THR A 440 40.32 7.39 -24.04
N GLY A 441 39.37 6.92 -24.85
CA GLY A 441 39.11 5.53 -25.23
C GLY A 441 40.18 4.93 -26.18
N PRO A 442 39.99 3.94 -27.04
CA PRO A 442 38.81 3.55 -27.81
C PRO A 442 38.63 2.04 -28.14
N GLY A 443 37.51 1.67 -28.78
CA GLY A 443 37.37 0.74 -29.91
C GLY A 443 37.31 -0.74 -29.58
N GLY A 444 36.54 -1.59 -30.17
CA GLY A 444 35.77 -1.57 -31.38
C GLY A 444 35.25 -2.96 -31.74
N VAL A 445 34.23 -2.98 -32.54
CA VAL A 445 33.92 -3.93 -33.64
C VAL A 445 33.08 -5.17 -33.37
N VAL A 446 31.87 -5.14 -33.96
CA VAL A 446 30.90 -6.18 -34.38
C VAL A 446 31.46 -6.93 -35.64
N PRO A 447 31.04 -8.14 -36.02
CA PRO A 447 29.75 -8.45 -36.63
C PRO A 447 29.20 -9.84 -36.25
N GLY A 448 27.97 -10.31 -36.48
CA GLY A 448 26.92 -10.10 -37.44
C GLY A 448 26.27 -11.42 -37.85
N GLN A 449 24.92 -11.45 -37.92
CA GLN A 449 24.05 -12.37 -38.69
C GLN A 449 24.00 -13.86 -38.27
N ASP A 450 22.87 -14.54 -38.18
CA ASP A 450 21.68 -14.63 -39.03
C ASP A 450 20.48 -15.25 -38.26
N ALA A 451 19.30 -14.91 -38.76
CA ALA A 451 17.99 -15.45 -38.36
C ALA A 451 17.79 -16.90 -38.81
N GLN A 452 16.98 -17.67 -38.09
CA GLN A 452 15.98 -18.55 -38.71
C GLN A 452 14.90 -18.99 -37.71
N ASP A 453 13.67 -18.97 -38.21
CA ASP A 453 12.41 -19.49 -37.65
C ASP A 453 12.47 -20.97 -37.23
N GLY A 454 11.63 -21.33 -36.25
CA GLY A 454 11.34 -22.74 -35.96
C GLY A 454 10.47 -22.96 -34.73
N SER A 455 9.20 -23.15 -34.97
CA SER A 455 8.13 -23.65 -34.10
C SER A 455 8.52 -24.74 -33.11
N GLY A 456 7.98 -24.61 -31.89
CA GLY A 456 7.53 -25.62 -30.93
C GLY A 456 8.31 -26.92 -30.81
N GLU A 457 9.05 -27.07 -29.71
CA GLU A 457 9.32 -28.38 -29.16
C GLU A 457 9.57 -28.28 -27.65
N SER A 458 9.03 -29.27 -26.92
CA SER A 458 9.04 -29.46 -25.49
C SER A 458 10.43 -29.46 -24.88
N ASP A 459 10.56 -28.84 -23.67
CA ASP A 459 11.72 -28.81 -22.81
C ASP A 459 12.41 -30.18 -22.60
N ALA A 460 13.52 -30.40 -23.30
CA ALA A 460 14.55 -31.35 -22.97
C ALA A 460 15.90 -30.61 -22.76
N ALA A 461 15.93 -29.56 -21.95
CA ALA A 461 17.14 -29.06 -21.34
C ALA A 461 17.51 -30.07 -20.25
N GLY A 462 18.54 -30.90 -20.47
CA GLY A 462 18.87 -32.08 -19.67
C GLY A 462 19.05 -31.75 -18.20
N GLU A 463 18.28 -32.43 -17.36
CA GLU A 463 18.51 -32.54 -15.92
C GLU A 463 19.89 -33.16 -15.68
N ASN A 464 20.76 -32.47 -14.91
CA ASN A 464 22.11 -32.97 -14.62
C ASN A 464 22.12 -33.95 -13.43
N TRP A 465 21.26 -33.71 -12.44
CA TRP A 465 21.10 -34.52 -11.25
C TRP A 465 19.77 -34.26 -10.55
N SER A 466 19.33 -35.23 -9.74
CA SER A 466 18.17 -35.13 -8.86
C SER A 466 18.54 -35.65 -7.46
N LEU A 467 18.06 -34.97 -6.42
CA LEU A 467 18.27 -35.34 -5.03
C LEU A 467 16.95 -35.21 -4.28
N THR A 468 16.44 -36.33 -3.74
CA THR A 468 15.19 -36.35 -2.97
C THR A 468 15.48 -36.56 -1.48
N ARG A 469 14.74 -35.84 -0.62
CA ARG A 469 14.74 -35.99 0.85
C ARG A 469 13.30 -36.09 1.34
N GLU A 470 13.10 -36.93 2.35
CA GLU A 470 11.87 -36.99 3.13
C GLU A 470 12.12 -36.25 4.46
N LEU A 471 11.29 -35.24 4.75
CA LEU A 471 11.43 -34.31 5.87
C LEU A 471 10.16 -34.39 6.71
N GLY A 472 10.29 -34.61 8.01
CA GLY A 472 9.16 -34.80 8.92
C GLY A 472 8.60 -33.49 9.48
N THR A 473 9.38 -32.40 9.40
CA THR A 473 9.03 -31.13 10.05
C THR A 473 9.32 -29.92 9.17
N ALA A 474 8.68 -28.79 9.49
CA ALA A 474 8.97 -27.50 8.85
C ALA A 474 10.42 -27.05 9.15
N GLU A 475 10.97 -27.38 10.34
CA GLU A 475 12.35 -27.04 10.69
C GLU A 475 13.36 -27.83 9.85
N GLU A 476 13.14 -29.10 9.60
CA GLU A 476 13.99 -29.88 8.68
C GLU A 476 13.97 -29.32 7.25
N THR A 477 12.82 -28.79 6.79
CA THR A 477 12.70 -28.10 5.50
C THR A 477 13.57 -26.82 5.51
N ARG A 478 13.55 -26.07 6.60
CA ARG A 478 14.35 -24.86 6.79
C ARG A 478 15.85 -25.19 6.86
N GLU A 479 16.21 -26.26 7.56
CA GLU A 479 17.59 -26.75 7.66
C GLU A 479 18.18 -27.20 6.32
N LEU A 480 17.42 -27.94 5.51
CA LEU A 480 17.81 -28.32 4.15
C LEU A 480 18.09 -27.08 3.29
N ALA A 481 17.20 -26.11 3.33
CA ALA A 481 17.36 -24.85 2.60
C ALA A 481 18.57 -24.04 3.11
N ARG A 482 18.79 -23.99 4.43
CA ARG A 482 19.96 -23.35 5.05
C ARG A 482 21.27 -24.02 4.61
N ALA A 483 21.31 -25.36 4.52
CA ALA A 483 22.46 -26.10 4.03
C ALA A 483 22.73 -25.87 2.53
N LEU A 484 21.70 -25.57 1.73
CA LEU A 484 21.82 -25.24 0.31
C LEU A 484 22.40 -23.83 0.08
N ALA A 485 22.10 -22.87 0.94
CA ALA A 485 22.44 -21.46 0.77
C ALA A 485 23.93 -21.16 0.50
N PRO A 486 24.93 -21.83 1.12
CA PRO A 486 26.35 -21.61 0.80
C PRO A 486 26.74 -21.94 -0.65
N HIS A 487 25.94 -22.77 -1.33
CA HIS A 487 26.17 -23.17 -2.73
C HIS A 487 25.55 -22.18 -3.73
N LEU A 488 24.73 -21.24 -3.26
CA LEU A 488 24.09 -20.20 -4.08
C LEU A 488 25.01 -18.98 -4.21
N ARG A 489 24.92 -18.31 -5.35
CA ARG A 489 25.64 -17.06 -5.68
C ARG A 489 24.75 -16.11 -6.47
N ALA A 490 25.15 -14.87 -6.60
CA ALA A 490 24.51 -13.92 -7.50
C ALA A 490 24.38 -14.52 -8.92
N GLY A 491 23.22 -14.36 -9.52
CA GLY A 491 22.87 -14.95 -10.81
C GLY A 491 22.17 -16.32 -10.73
N ASP A 492 22.02 -16.91 -9.56
CA ASP A 492 21.33 -18.20 -9.41
C ASP A 492 19.80 -17.99 -9.36
N LEU A 493 19.07 -18.76 -10.19
CA LEU A 493 17.63 -18.84 -10.24
C LEU A 493 17.15 -20.14 -9.59
N VAL A 494 16.27 -20.05 -8.59
CA VAL A 494 15.67 -21.16 -7.85
C VAL A 494 14.16 -21.14 -8.07
N LEU A 495 13.58 -22.21 -8.59
CA LEU A 495 12.15 -22.36 -8.82
C LEU A 495 11.55 -23.28 -7.77
N LEU A 496 10.58 -22.79 -7.00
CA LEU A 496 9.88 -23.54 -5.97
C LEU A 496 8.48 -23.96 -6.45
N ASN A 497 8.26 -25.25 -6.51
CA ASN A 497 6.99 -25.85 -6.88
C ASN A 497 6.38 -26.60 -5.69
N GLY A 498 5.08 -26.80 -5.71
CA GLY A 498 4.33 -27.51 -4.68
C GLY A 498 2.97 -26.87 -4.44
N GLU A 499 2.02 -27.64 -3.89
CA GLU A 499 0.68 -27.18 -3.57
C GLU A 499 0.70 -26.00 -2.57
N LEU A 500 -0.46 -25.33 -2.38
CA LEU A 500 -0.62 -24.30 -1.35
C LEU A 500 -0.33 -24.93 0.03
N GLY A 501 0.46 -24.25 0.87
CA GLY A 501 0.86 -24.77 2.20
C GLY A 501 1.93 -25.86 2.17
N ALA A 502 2.52 -26.24 1.01
CA ALA A 502 3.56 -27.28 0.93
C ALA A 502 4.87 -26.92 1.66
N GLY A 503 5.10 -25.64 2.00
CA GLY A 503 6.31 -25.19 2.70
C GLY A 503 7.29 -24.41 1.82
N LYS A 504 6.86 -23.87 0.67
CA LYS A 504 7.71 -23.05 -0.23
C LYS A 504 8.31 -21.84 0.47
N THR A 505 7.47 -21.09 1.18
CA THR A 505 7.92 -19.93 1.95
C THR A 505 8.84 -20.33 3.12
N THR A 506 8.59 -21.47 3.78
CA THR A 506 9.46 -22.05 4.80
C THR A 506 10.85 -22.38 4.24
N PHE A 507 10.90 -22.95 3.03
CA PHE A 507 12.15 -23.21 2.32
C PHE A 507 12.88 -21.90 1.99
N THR A 508 12.16 -20.87 1.52
CA THR A 508 12.75 -19.54 1.24
C THR A 508 13.28 -18.86 2.50
N GLN A 509 12.63 -19.04 3.66
CA GLN A 509 13.13 -18.56 4.96
C GLN A 509 14.49 -19.19 5.30
N GLY A 510 14.63 -20.53 5.17
CA GLY A 510 15.89 -21.22 5.39
C GLY A 510 16.99 -20.76 4.42
N LEU A 511 16.68 -20.53 3.14
CA LEU A 511 17.63 -19.93 2.19
C LEU A 511 18.07 -18.54 2.66
N GLY A 512 17.14 -17.69 3.09
CA GLY A 512 17.44 -16.35 3.56
C GLY A 512 18.33 -16.34 4.80
N GLU A 513 18.06 -17.22 5.76
CA GLU A 513 18.90 -17.40 6.96
C GLU A 513 20.33 -17.81 6.58
N GLY A 514 20.48 -18.79 5.69
CA GLY A 514 21.80 -19.28 5.24
C GLY A 514 22.55 -18.29 4.34
N LEU A 515 21.87 -17.45 3.59
CA LEU A 515 22.45 -16.33 2.82
C LEU A 515 22.81 -15.14 3.71
N GLY A 516 22.26 -15.06 4.93
CA GLY A 516 22.46 -13.93 5.84
C GLY A 516 21.74 -12.67 5.39
N VAL A 517 20.53 -12.79 4.87
CA VAL A 517 19.72 -11.63 4.50
C VAL A 517 18.82 -11.20 5.67
N ARG A 518 18.22 -10.02 5.54
CA ARG A 518 17.33 -9.43 6.54
C ARG A 518 16.18 -10.38 6.89
N GLU A 519 15.93 -10.57 8.18
CA GLU A 519 14.85 -11.40 8.71
C GLU A 519 13.43 -10.91 8.32
N GLY A 520 12.42 -11.79 8.49
CA GLY A 520 11.03 -11.48 8.21
C GLY A 520 10.61 -11.80 6.78
N ILE A 521 11.15 -12.89 6.21
CA ILE A 521 10.71 -13.40 4.91
C ILE A 521 9.30 -13.98 5.05
N ILE A 522 8.36 -13.35 4.32
CA ILE A 522 6.97 -13.80 4.16
C ILE A 522 6.68 -13.89 2.67
N SER A 523 5.73 -14.74 2.26
CA SER A 523 5.34 -14.86 0.86
C SER A 523 4.93 -13.49 0.29
N PRO A 524 5.49 -13.08 -0.87
CA PRO A 524 5.17 -11.81 -1.50
C PRO A 524 3.90 -11.85 -2.35
N THR A 525 2.93 -12.72 -2.03
CA THR A 525 1.69 -12.96 -2.82
C THR A 525 0.94 -11.69 -3.19
N PHE A 526 1.03 -10.62 -2.38
CA PHE A 526 0.35 -9.35 -2.64
C PHE A 526 1.24 -8.28 -3.29
N VAL A 527 2.56 -8.44 -3.25
CA VAL A 527 3.54 -7.48 -3.80
C VAL A 527 4.36 -8.07 -4.95
N LEU A 528 4.11 -9.33 -5.32
CA LEU A 528 4.71 -10.11 -6.40
C LEU A 528 6.21 -10.38 -6.26
N ALA A 529 7.03 -9.39 -5.88
CA ALA A 529 8.47 -9.53 -5.68
C ALA A 529 8.94 -8.71 -4.47
N ARG A 530 9.88 -9.26 -3.69
CA ARG A 530 10.51 -8.57 -2.55
C ARG A 530 12.00 -8.85 -2.52
N ARG A 531 12.82 -7.80 -2.40
CA ARG A 531 14.25 -7.90 -2.19
C ARG A 531 14.58 -7.88 -0.70
N HIS A 532 15.38 -8.85 -0.25
CA HIS A 532 15.92 -8.97 1.11
C HIS A 532 17.43 -8.73 1.05
N PRO A 533 17.91 -7.55 1.53
CA PRO A 533 19.34 -7.22 1.50
C PRO A 533 20.17 -8.13 2.39
N ASN A 534 21.39 -8.47 1.93
CA ASN A 534 22.39 -9.17 2.76
C ASN A 534 22.84 -8.27 3.91
N LEU A 535 22.98 -8.86 5.10
CA LEU A 535 23.40 -8.15 6.32
C LEU A 535 24.92 -8.14 6.46
N ALA A 536 25.46 -6.96 6.75
CA ALA A 536 26.91 -6.78 6.94
C ALA A 536 27.46 -7.52 8.18
N ASP A 537 26.60 -7.84 9.14
CA ASP A 537 26.86 -8.56 10.38
C ASP A 537 26.21 -9.95 10.44
N GLY A 538 25.66 -10.41 9.32
CA GLY A 538 25.03 -11.73 9.17
C GLY A 538 26.01 -12.88 9.01
N PRO A 539 25.54 -14.13 8.85
CA PRO A 539 26.36 -15.33 8.71
C PRO A 539 27.20 -15.35 7.40
N ARG A 540 26.88 -14.52 6.41
CA ARG A 540 27.59 -14.41 5.14
C ARG A 540 27.75 -12.94 4.71
N PRO A 541 28.58 -12.14 5.39
CA PRO A 541 28.77 -10.74 5.08
C PRO A 541 29.29 -10.53 3.64
N GLY A 542 28.65 -9.61 2.90
CA GLY A 542 28.98 -9.36 1.49
C GLY A 542 28.51 -10.44 0.52
N GLY A 543 27.65 -11.34 0.97
CA GLY A 543 26.94 -12.30 0.12
C GLY A 543 25.90 -11.64 -0.77
N PRO A 544 25.25 -12.41 -1.68
CA PRO A 544 24.19 -11.87 -2.54
C PRO A 544 22.93 -11.55 -1.72
N ASP A 545 22.20 -10.55 -2.15
CA ASP A 545 20.83 -10.30 -1.72
C ASP A 545 19.92 -11.43 -2.23
N LEU A 546 18.74 -11.59 -1.59
CA LEU A 546 17.71 -12.52 -2.02
C LEU A 546 16.53 -11.73 -2.62
N VAL A 547 16.13 -12.08 -3.84
CA VAL A 547 14.86 -11.63 -4.44
C VAL A 547 13.87 -12.78 -4.35
N HIS A 548 12.78 -12.58 -3.62
CA HIS A 548 11.69 -13.54 -3.44
C HIS A 548 10.49 -13.12 -4.27
N VAL A 549 10.00 -13.99 -5.13
CA VAL A 549 8.91 -13.77 -6.09
C VAL A 549 7.82 -14.81 -5.88
N ASP A 550 6.56 -14.40 -5.92
CA ASP A 550 5.40 -15.27 -6.00
C ASP A 550 4.71 -15.10 -7.36
N ALA A 551 4.91 -16.05 -8.25
CA ALA A 551 4.36 -16.05 -9.61
C ALA A 551 2.96 -16.69 -9.72
N TYR A 552 2.25 -16.94 -8.60
CA TYR A 552 0.93 -17.57 -8.62
C TYR A 552 -0.09 -16.80 -9.47
N ARG A 553 -0.05 -15.46 -9.41
CA ARG A 553 -0.95 -14.56 -10.16
C ARG A 553 -0.42 -14.14 -11.53
N LEU A 554 0.81 -14.51 -11.88
CA LEU A 554 1.41 -14.20 -13.17
C LEU A 554 1.03 -15.30 -14.15
N THR A 555 0.20 -14.99 -15.15
CA THR A 555 -0.36 -15.97 -16.07
C THR A 555 0.28 -15.94 -17.45
N THR A 556 0.97 -14.85 -17.79
CA THR A 556 1.60 -14.64 -19.09
C THR A 556 3.09 -14.32 -18.94
N ALA A 557 3.90 -14.53 -19.98
CA ALA A 557 5.29 -14.09 -20.03
C ALA A 557 5.40 -12.57 -19.82
N GLU A 558 4.43 -11.80 -20.30
CA GLU A 558 4.35 -10.35 -20.13
C GLU A 558 4.15 -9.94 -18.68
N ASP A 559 3.44 -10.73 -17.88
CA ASP A 559 3.29 -10.49 -16.44
C ASP A 559 4.64 -10.63 -15.72
N ILE A 560 5.49 -11.57 -16.17
CA ILE A 560 6.80 -11.85 -15.57
C ILE A 560 7.81 -10.76 -15.94
N GLU A 561 7.83 -10.31 -17.20
CA GLU A 561 8.59 -9.14 -17.59
C GLU A 561 8.20 -7.91 -16.75
N SER A 562 6.97 -7.90 -16.21
CA SER A 562 6.44 -6.78 -15.43
C SER A 562 7.10 -6.57 -14.07
N ILE A 563 7.80 -7.55 -13.53
CA ILE A 563 8.48 -7.47 -12.23
C ILE A 563 9.98 -7.22 -12.34
N ASP A 564 10.49 -6.88 -13.54
CA ASP A 564 11.87 -6.47 -13.84
C ASP A 564 12.93 -7.37 -13.19
N LEU A 565 12.72 -8.70 -13.24
CA LEU A 565 13.65 -9.67 -12.66
C LEU A 565 15.02 -9.63 -13.34
N GLU A 566 15.06 -9.29 -14.60
CA GLU A 566 16.30 -9.21 -15.39
C GLU A 566 17.30 -8.22 -14.78
N ASP A 567 16.83 -7.10 -14.22
CA ASP A 567 17.68 -6.07 -13.60
C ASP A 567 18.38 -6.54 -12.31
N THR A 568 17.80 -7.54 -11.63
CA THR A 568 18.32 -8.04 -10.35
C THR A 568 18.95 -9.43 -10.45
N LEU A 569 18.70 -10.15 -11.53
CA LEU A 569 19.09 -11.56 -11.69
C LEU A 569 20.61 -11.74 -11.54
N ASP A 570 21.42 -10.90 -12.18
CA ASP A 570 22.90 -11.00 -12.16
C ASP A 570 23.51 -10.63 -10.81
N SER A 571 22.79 -9.90 -9.96
CA SER A 571 23.31 -9.37 -8.68
C SER A 571 22.76 -10.04 -7.44
N CYS A 572 21.68 -10.82 -7.57
CA CYS A 572 20.96 -11.44 -6.47
C CYS A 572 20.83 -12.97 -6.65
N VAL A 573 20.43 -13.67 -5.61
CA VAL A 573 19.79 -14.99 -5.73
C VAL A 573 18.29 -14.74 -5.90
N THR A 574 17.72 -15.28 -6.97
CA THR A 574 16.28 -15.11 -7.26
C THR A 574 15.53 -16.41 -7.00
N VAL A 575 14.56 -16.35 -6.08
CA VAL A 575 13.66 -17.46 -5.73
C VAL A 575 12.27 -17.15 -6.23
N VAL A 576 11.69 -18.04 -7.05
CA VAL A 576 10.38 -17.87 -7.64
C VAL A 576 9.45 -19.01 -7.23
N GLU A 577 8.43 -18.71 -6.42
CA GLU A 577 7.32 -19.63 -6.13
C GLU A 577 6.36 -19.64 -7.32
N TRP A 578 5.86 -20.83 -7.71
CA TRP A 578 4.93 -21.04 -8.84
C TRP A 578 5.50 -20.59 -10.21
N GLY A 579 6.84 -20.64 -10.36
CA GLY A 579 7.53 -20.12 -11.54
C GLY A 579 7.63 -21.08 -12.72
N THR A 580 7.32 -22.38 -12.55
CA THR A 580 7.45 -23.39 -13.60
C THR A 580 6.53 -23.10 -14.79
N GLY A 581 7.09 -23.20 -16.00
CA GLY A 581 6.42 -22.83 -17.25
C GLY A 581 6.33 -21.32 -17.50
N LYS A 582 6.97 -20.50 -16.64
CA LYS A 582 6.84 -19.05 -16.70
C LYS A 582 8.17 -18.31 -16.79
N VAL A 583 9.19 -18.70 -16.01
CA VAL A 583 10.44 -17.94 -15.83
C VAL A 583 11.70 -18.68 -16.31
N GLU A 584 11.58 -19.85 -16.91
CA GLU A 584 12.71 -20.66 -17.38
C GLU A 584 13.57 -19.94 -18.43
N HIS A 585 12.98 -19.03 -19.20
CA HIS A 585 13.68 -18.22 -20.22
C HIS A 585 14.64 -17.19 -19.60
N LEU A 586 14.49 -16.87 -18.30
CA LEU A 586 15.35 -15.89 -17.63
C LEU A 586 16.77 -16.43 -17.38
N SER A 587 16.96 -17.74 -17.29
CA SER A 587 18.28 -18.31 -17.10
C SER A 587 18.40 -19.72 -17.71
N ALA A 588 19.49 -19.94 -18.46
CA ALA A 588 19.84 -21.26 -18.99
C ALA A 588 20.22 -22.27 -17.88
N SER A 589 20.49 -21.79 -16.67
CA SER A 589 20.88 -22.63 -15.52
C SER A 589 19.99 -22.31 -14.33
N ARG A 590 19.27 -23.31 -13.82
CA ARG A 590 18.33 -23.14 -12.72
C ARG A 590 18.31 -24.33 -11.77
N LEU A 591 17.93 -24.08 -10.54
CA LEU A 591 17.65 -25.11 -9.54
C LEU A 591 16.14 -25.23 -9.38
N MET A 592 15.60 -26.43 -9.62
CA MET A 592 14.20 -26.74 -9.40
C MET A 592 14.05 -27.40 -8.03
N VAL A 593 13.05 -26.98 -7.26
CA VAL A 593 12.74 -27.54 -5.93
C VAL A 593 11.26 -27.87 -5.91
N ASP A 594 10.94 -29.14 -5.93
CA ASP A 594 9.57 -29.64 -5.83
C ASP A 594 9.31 -30.08 -4.39
N ILE A 595 8.24 -29.58 -3.77
CA ILE A 595 7.85 -29.86 -2.39
C ILE A 595 6.46 -30.49 -2.40
N ASP A 596 6.39 -31.81 -2.12
CA ASP A 596 5.15 -32.57 -2.09
C ASP A 596 4.81 -32.97 -0.65
N ARG A 597 3.52 -32.86 -0.27
CA ARG A 597 3.01 -33.42 0.99
C ARG A 597 2.73 -34.91 0.80
N ALA A 598 3.18 -35.74 1.74
CA ALA A 598 2.81 -37.14 1.75
C ALA A 598 1.35 -37.28 2.23
N ARG A 599 0.40 -37.37 1.30
CA ARG A 599 -0.98 -37.74 1.64
C ARG A 599 -1.03 -39.22 1.96
N GLY A 600 -1.58 -39.60 3.13
CA GLY A 600 -1.97 -40.97 3.43
C GLY A 600 -2.90 -41.48 2.33
N ALA A 601 -2.64 -42.70 1.85
CA ALA A 601 -3.30 -43.30 0.72
C ALA A 601 -4.81 -43.39 0.91
N GLU A 602 -5.59 -42.58 0.14
CA GLU A 602 -6.88 -42.93 -0.44
C GLU A 602 -7.25 -41.84 -1.44
N ALA A 603 -7.07 -42.15 -2.71
CA ALA A 603 -7.48 -41.31 -3.84
C ALA A 603 -8.84 -41.79 -4.39
N ALA A 604 -9.74 -40.88 -4.61
CA ALA A 604 -10.87 -41.04 -5.52
C ALA A 604 -10.92 -39.88 -6.53
N PRO A 605 -11.54 -40.06 -7.75
CA PRO A 605 -11.02 -39.51 -8.98
C PRO A 605 -11.51 -38.09 -9.30
N GLU A 606 -10.78 -37.47 -10.22
CA GLU A 606 -11.06 -36.20 -10.90
C GLU A 606 -12.52 -36.05 -11.36
N GLN A 607 -13.09 -34.87 -11.01
CA GLN A 607 -14.19 -34.31 -11.82
C GLN A 607 -13.88 -32.83 -12.12
N GLN A 608 -13.81 -32.57 -13.40
CA GLN A 608 -13.74 -31.23 -13.99
C GLN A 608 -15.05 -30.48 -13.70
N GLY A 609 -14.96 -29.32 -13.12
CA GLY A 609 -16.06 -28.37 -12.97
C GLY A 609 -15.63 -27.22 -12.10
N THR A 610 -15.36 -26.08 -12.72
CA THR A 610 -15.03 -24.82 -12.07
C THR A 610 -16.23 -24.31 -11.28
N ASP A 611 -16.25 -24.58 -9.97
CA ASP A 611 -17.13 -23.92 -9.02
C ASP A 611 -16.29 -22.98 -8.12
N LEU A 612 -16.31 -21.70 -8.45
CA LEU A 612 -15.59 -20.65 -7.74
C LEU A 612 -16.04 -20.52 -6.27
N ALA A 613 -17.27 -20.87 -5.95
CA ALA A 613 -17.83 -20.82 -4.61
C ALA A 613 -17.29 -21.95 -3.71
N GLY A 614 -17.03 -23.14 -4.29
CA GLY A 614 -16.40 -24.26 -3.59
C GLY A 614 -14.93 -23.97 -3.24
N VAL A 615 -14.20 -23.34 -4.16
CA VAL A 615 -12.79 -22.94 -3.92
C VAL A 615 -12.68 -21.87 -2.83
N LEU A 616 -13.62 -20.94 -2.75
CA LEU A 616 -13.64 -19.90 -1.71
C LEU A 616 -14.07 -20.44 -0.34
N ALA A 617 -14.91 -21.45 -0.28
CA ALA A 617 -15.30 -22.12 0.97
C ALA A 617 -14.14 -22.96 1.53
N ASP A 618 -13.37 -23.62 0.66
CA ASP A 618 -12.18 -24.40 1.05
C ASP A 618 -11.03 -23.49 1.52
N LEU A 619 -10.88 -22.30 0.93
CA LEU A 619 -9.92 -21.28 1.37
C LEU A 619 -10.25 -20.70 2.76
N GLY A 620 -11.53 -20.63 3.13
CA GLY A 620 -11.97 -20.13 4.45
C GLY A 620 -11.75 -21.12 5.61
N ALA A 621 -11.67 -22.42 5.30
CA ALA A 621 -11.49 -23.48 6.32
C ALA A 621 -10.01 -23.79 6.64
N GLN A 622 -9.06 -23.33 5.82
CA GLN A 622 -7.62 -23.67 5.93
C GLN A 622 -6.75 -22.60 6.61
N TRP A 623 -7.32 -21.54 7.17
CA TRP A 623 -6.56 -20.47 7.86
C TRP A 623 -6.50 -20.60 9.38
N GLN A 624 -6.76 -21.78 9.93
CA GLN A 624 -6.55 -22.07 11.36
C GLN A 624 -5.41 -23.10 11.51
N ASP A 625 -4.28 -22.63 12.05
CA ASP A 625 -3.19 -23.43 12.66
C ASP A 625 -2.54 -24.55 11.80
N GLU A 626 -1.88 -24.21 10.69
CA GLU A 626 -1.10 -25.18 9.93
C GLU A 626 0.44 -25.16 10.17
N ASP A 627 0.96 -24.43 11.14
CA ASP A 627 2.40 -24.46 11.47
C ASP A 627 2.80 -25.49 12.57
N THR A 628 1.88 -26.35 13.02
CA THR A 628 2.15 -27.33 14.10
C THR A 628 1.85 -28.79 13.77
N ALA A 629 1.45 -29.12 12.55
CA ALA A 629 1.34 -30.54 12.18
C ALA A 629 2.68 -31.02 11.61
N ASP A 630 3.33 -31.98 12.27
CA ASP A 630 4.46 -32.76 11.76
C ASP A 630 3.98 -33.63 10.57
N GLU A 631 3.83 -33.01 9.42
CA GLU A 631 3.50 -33.69 8.16
C GLU A 631 4.78 -33.94 7.37
N THR A 632 4.98 -35.21 6.99
CA THR A 632 6.12 -35.61 6.16
C THR A 632 6.02 -34.95 4.78
N ARG A 633 7.07 -34.24 4.39
CA ARG A 633 7.23 -33.61 3.07
C ARG A 633 8.30 -34.33 2.29
N ARG A 634 8.09 -34.48 0.99
CA ARG A 634 9.12 -34.96 0.07
C ARG A 634 9.64 -33.77 -0.71
N VAL A 635 10.91 -33.43 -0.52
CA VAL A 635 11.58 -32.34 -1.23
C VAL A 635 12.54 -32.91 -2.27
N THR A 636 12.33 -32.58 -3.53
CA THR A 636 13.18 -33.00 -4.65
C THR A 636 13.89 -31.80 -5.25
N LEU A 637 15.22 -31.78 -5.19
CA LEU A 637 16.09 -30.80 -5.82
C LEU A 637 16.56 -31.32 -7.17
N ARG A 638 16.48 -30.51 -8.23
CA ARG A 638 16.95 -30.87 -9.57
C ARG A 638 17.81 -29.74 -10.14
N GLY A 639 19.04 -30.07 -10.57
CA GLY A 639 19.98 -29.14 -11.18
C GLY A 639 19.90 -29.17 -12.70
N ILE A 640 19.67 -28.02 -13.32
CA ILE A 640 19.54 -27.85 -14.78
C ILE A 640 20.58 -26.85 -15.27
N GLY A 641 21.22 -27.18 -16.39
CA GLY A 641 22.16 -26.32 -17.08
C GLY A 641 23.59 -26.31 -16.50
N PRO A 642 24.55 -25.65 -17.19
CA PRO A 642 25.97 -25.75 -16.90
C PRO A 642 26.38 -25.32 -15.49
N ARG A 643 25.68 -24.38 -14.88
CA ARG A 643 25.93 -23.90 -13.50
C ARG A 643 25.72 -25.03 -12.46
N TRP A 644 24.78 -25.93 -12.71
CA TRP A 644 24.38 -27.03 -11.83
C TRP A 644 24.87 -28.40 -12.37
N ALA A 645 26.06 -28.43 -12.97
CA ALA A 645 26.65 -29.68 -13.50
C ALA A 645 26.94 -30.73 -12.42
N GLN A 646 27.09 -30.29 -11.17
CA GLN A 646 27.33 -31.18 -10.01
C GLN A 646 26.31 -30.93 -8.91
N CYS A 647 25.82 -32.00 -8.29
CA CYS A 647 24.95 -31.95 -7.13
C CYS A 647 25.67 -31.32 -5.94
N PRO A 648 25.14 -30.27 -5.28
CA PRO A 648 25.70 -29.75 -4.05
C PRO A 648 25.61 -30.81 -2.92
N ARG A 649 26.54 -30.79 -2.00
CA ARG A 649 26.48 -31.64 -0.80
C ARG A 649 25.63 -30.96 0.27
N VAL A 650 24.34 -31.30 0.30
CA VAL A 650 23.34 -30.77 1.23
C VAL A 650 22.65 -31.88 2.03
#